data_cca5a2ab89f61c92a12dfbda1f243d2b
#
_entry.id   cca5a2ab89f61c92a12dfbda1f243d2b
#
_cell.length_a   1.000
_cell.length_b   1.000
_cell.length_c   1.000
_cell.angle_alpha   90.00
_cell.angle_beta   90.00
_cell.angle_gamma   90.00
#
_symmetry.space_group_name_H-M   'P 1'
#
loop_
_entity.id
_entity.type
_entity.pdbx_description
1 polymer ?
#
loop_
_entity_poly.entity_id
_entity_poly.type
_entity_poly.pdbx_seq_one_letter_code
_entity_poly.pdbx_strand_id
1 'polypeptide(L)'
;MARETSLEMTRNIGIMAHIDAGKTTTTERVLFHTKKIHKIGETHDGESQMDWMDQEQERGITITSAATTAYWKKYRFNIIDTPGHVDFTVEVSRSLRVLDGAVALLDSQAGVEPQTETVWRQATEFMVPRIIFANKMDKMGANFEYSLKSIKDRLGVNAKPIEWPIGAESEFRGVIDLVTMKAYEFDGKEEENAKEIEIPADLVDIAKQKHEELVDAVAEYDDEMMMTYLDGGEVTVEMIKRAIRRGTLDVKFFPVMCGTALGNMGIKPLLDAVIDYLPSPVDVASIDGVDLAGNPVQRHPKDDEPFSALAFKVMTDPFVGRLTFFRVYSGHLSSGSYVLNSSKDTKERIGRILLMHANNRTEISDVYTGDIAAAVGLKNTTTGDTLCDEKKPVILEQMEFPEPVIELAVEPKSKADQEKMGIALQKLAEEDPTFRVHTDQETGQTVIAGMGELHLDVLVERMRREFNVDANIGKPQVAYRETIREIGDCEGKYIKQSGGRGQYGHVWVKFEPNPEKGYEFVDEVVGGVVPREYIPVVDKGLQEALAGGVIAGYPMIDVKATLHDGSYHEVDSNEMAFKIAASFAVKEMKNKCKPVLLEPIMKVDIVVPEEYFGTVMGDIPSRRGRPVSQESRGNAIALCAMVPLSEMFGYATALRSNTQGRGTFQMIFDHYEEVPRNIAEEIIKKSGN
;
A
#
# COMPACT_ATOMS: atom_id res chain seq x y z
N MET A 1 0.27 -34.84 5.87
CA MET A 1 0.80 -35.43 4.61
C MET A 1 2.11 -34.74 4.26
N ALA A 2 2.97 -35.33 3.41
CA ALA A 2 4.17 -34.63 2.97
C ALA A 2 3.79 -33.45 2.05
N ARG A 3 4.53 -32.37 2.10
CA ARG A 3 4.42 -31.20 1.22
C ARG A 3 4.54 -31.63 -0.25
N GLU A 4 3.67 -31.13 -1.13
CA GLU A 4 3.69 -31.45 -2.56
C GLU A 4 4.86 -30.78 -3.31
N THR A 5 5.21 -29.54 -2.92
CA THR A 5 6.29 -28.75 -3.55
C THR A 5 7.24 -28.28 -2.46
N SER A 6 8.55 -28.44 -2.66
CA SER A 6 9.53 -27.95 -1.68
C SER A 6 9.54 -26.43 -1.56
N LEU A 7 10.03 -25.91 -0.44
CA LEU A 7 10.11 -24.45 -0.21
C LEU A 7 10.98 -23.75 -1.26
N GLU A 8 12.11 -24.36 -1.63
CA GLU A 8 13.01 -23.80 -2.66
C GLU A 8 12.32 -23.65 -4.02
N MET A 9 11.31 -24.51 -4.29
CA MET A 9 10.53 -24.49 -5.54
C MET A 9 9.24 -23.66 -5.42
N THR A 10 9.09 -22.88 -4.37
CA THR A 10 7.93 -21.99 -4.19
C THR A 10 8.34 -20.54 -4.49
N ARG A 11 7.46 -19.78 -5.11
CA ARG A 11 7.61 -18.35 -5.36
C ARG A 11 6.35 -17.61 -4.96
N ASN A 12 6.43 -16.71 -3.99
CA ASN A 12 5.35 -15.83 -3.58
C ASN A 12 5.60 -14.47 -4.21
N ILE A 13 4.92 -14.18 -5.30
CA ILE A 13 5.19 -13.00 -6.12
C ILE A 13 3.98 -12.09 -6.24
N GLY A 14 4.24 -10.79 -6.28
CA GLY A 14 3.25 -9.78 -6.64
C GLY A 14 3.53 -9.19 -8.00
N ILE A 15 2.47 -8.77 -8.68
CA ILE A 15 2.58 -7.96 -9.89
C ILE A 15 2.17 -6.55 -9.53
N MET A 16 3.11 -5.62 -9.57
CA MET A 16 2.91 -4.22 -9.26
C MET A 16 3.07 -3.37 -10.52
N ALA A 17 2.19 -2.41 -10.71
CA ALA A 17 2.17 -1.60 -11.92
C ALA A 17 1.45 -0.28 -11.70
N HIS A 18 1.76 0.71 -12.51
CA HIS A 18 0.90 1.88 -12.73
C HIS A 18 -0.42 1.46 -13.40
N ILE A 19 -1.44 2.33 -13.29
CA ILE A 19 -2.71 2.18 -14.02
C ILE A 19 -2.42 2.03 -15.51
N ASP A 20 -3.13 1.14 -16.17
CA ASP A 20 -2.98 0.86 -17.60
C ASP A 20 -1.59 0.35 -18.05
N ALA A 21 -0.65 0.04 -17.17
CA ALA A 21 0.62 -0.58 -17.58
C ALA A 21 0.47 -2.04 -18.06
N GLY A 22 -0.72 -2.60 -18.00
CA GLY A 22 -1.05 -3.95 -18.48
C GLY A 22 -0.91 -5.04 -17.41
N LYS A 23 -1.12 -4.69 -16.14
CA LYS A 23 -1.03 -5.60 -15.01
C LYS A 23 -1.94 -6.82 -15.16
N THR A 24 -3.24 -6.61 -15.24
CA THR A 24 -4.23 -7.69 -15.37
C THR A 24 -3.99 -8.53 -16.62
N THR A 25 -3.67 -7.90 -17.76
CA THR A 25 -3.31 -8.61 -18.98
C THR A 25 -2.08 -9.50 -18.78
N THR A 26 -1.04 -9.02 -18.09
CA THR A 26 0.14 -9.83 -17.79
C THR A 26 -0.20 -11.00 -16.88
N THR A 27 -0.99 -10.77 -15.83
CA THR A 27 -1.44 -11.83 -14.91
C THR A 27 -2.24 -12.89 -15.66
N GLU A 28 -3.18 -12.51 -16.52
CA GLU A 28 -3.96 -13.44 -17.36
C GLU A 28 -3.07 -14.28 -18.29
N ARG A 29 -2.04 -13.68 -18.91
CA ARG A 29 -1.06 -14.42 -19.73
C ARG A 29 -0.23 -15.41 -18.90
N VAL A 30 0.19 -15.02 -17.71
CA VAL A 30 0.88 -15.92 -16.77
C VAL A 30 -0.02 -17.10 -16.40
N LEU A 31 -1.29 -16.87 -16.09
CA LEU A 31 -2.25 -17.93 -15.79
C LEU A 31 -2.52 -18.85 -16.97
N PHE A 32 -2.56 -18.31 -18.17
CA PHE A 32 -2.70 -19.09 -19.40
C PHE A 32 -1.50 -19.99 -19.65
N HIS A 33 -0.27 -19.48 -19.63
CA HIS A 33 0.95 -20.27 -19.85
C HIS A 33 1.18 -21.33 -18.77
N THR A 34 0.72 -21.06 -17.54
CA THR A 34 0.74 -22.05 -16.46
C THR A 34 -0.42 -23.05 -16.52
N LYS A 35 -1.25 -22.99 -17.58
CA LYS A 35 -2.42 -23.86 -17.83
C LYS A 35 -3.46 -23.80 -16.71
N LYS A 36 -3.51 -22.68 -16.00
CA LYS A 36 -4.51 -22.45 -14.95
C LYS A 36 -5.85 -22.03 -15.54
N ILE A 37 -5.81 -21.30 -16.64
CA ILE A 37 -6.97 -20.94 -17.46
C ILE A 37 -6.80 -21.52 -18.86
N HIS A 38 -7.91 -21.82 -19.52
CA HIS A 38 -7.91 -22.44 -20.85
C HIS A 38 -8.14 -21.45 -21.99
N LYS A 39 -8.65 -20.27 -21.68
CA LYS A 39 -8.88 -19.17 -22.64
C LYS A 39 -8.33 -17.90 -22.02
N ILE A 40 -7.68 -17.10 -22.83
CA ILE A 40 -7.20 -15.79 -22.45
C ILE A 40 -8.42 -14.86 -22.31
N GLY A 41 -8.64 -14.28 -21.11
CA GLY A 41 -9.63 -13.24 -20.88
C GLY A 41 -9.05 -11.88 -21.25
N GLU A 42 -9.76 -11.12 -22.08
CA GLU A 42 -9.39 -9.72 -22.36
C GLU A 42 -10.04 -8.79 -21.32
N THR A 43 -9.24 -7.91 -20.72
CA THR A 43 -9.72 -6.96 -19.70
C THR A 43 -10.77 -6.00 -20.25
N HIS A 44 -10.64 -5.59 -21.52
CA HIS A 44 -11.59 -4.69 -22.17
C HIS A 44 -12.97 -5.31 -22.40
N ASP A 45 -13.04 -6.64 -22.47
CA ASP A 45 -14.30 -7.37 -22.68
C ASP A 45 -14.93 -7.85 -21.35
N GLY A 46 -14.31 -7.52 -20.19
CA GLY A 46 -14.78 -7.95 -18.87
C GLY A 46 -14.64 -9.46 -18.60
N GLU A 47 -13.79 -10.15 -19.36
CA GLU A 47 -13.58 -11.60 -19.25
C GLU A 47 -12.41 -11.98 -18.31
N SER A 48 -11.78 -11.04 -17.61
CA SER A 48 -10.66 -11.30 -16.71
C SER A 48 -11.09 -12.18 -15.54
N GLN A 49 -10.27 -13.19 -15.23
CA GLN A 49 -10.48 -14.09 -14.09
C GLN A 49 -10.03 -13.47 -12.76
N MET A 50 -9.05 -12.57 -12.80
CA MET A 50 -8.50 -11.96 -11.59
C MET A 50 -9.32 -10.76 -11.13
N ASP A 51 -9.86 -9.95 -12.04
CA ASP A 51 -10.78 -8.87 -11.75
C ASP A 51 -12.21 -9.46 -11.70
N TRP A 52 -12.55 -10.07 -10.57
CA TRP A 52 -13.78 -10.85 -10.41
C TRP A 52 -14.99 -10.03 -9.93
N MET A 53 -14.77 -8.82 -9.42
CA MET A 53 -15.84 -7.92 -9.01
C MET A 53 -16.44 -7.23 -10.23
N ASP A 54 -17.78 -7.11 -10.28
CA ASP A 54 -18.46 -6.37 -11.35
C ASP A 54 -17.89 -4.95 -11.53
N GLN A 55 -17.57 -4.27 -10.43
CA GLN A 55 -16.99 -2.93 -10.46
C GLN A 55 -15.57 -2.88 -11.04
N GLU A 56 -14.76 -3.92 -10.83
CA GLU A 56 -13.44 -4.04 -11.45
C GLU A 56 -13.56 -4.17 -12.96
N GLN A 57 -14.48 -5.03 -13.41
CA GLN A 57 -14.76 -5.26 -14.83
C GLN A 57 -15.36 -4.04 -15.51
N GLU A 58 -16.36 -3.39 -14.89
CA GLU A 58 -17.01 -2.19 -15.42
C GLU A 58 -16.06 -0.99 -15.53
N ARG A 59 -15.14 -0.84 -14.58
CA ARG A 59 -14.20 0.28 -14.50
C ARG A 59 -12.87 -0.01 -15.19
N GLY A 60 -12.57 -1.27 -15.49
CA GLY A 60 -11.28 -1.72 -16.05
C GLY A 60 -10.10 -1.54 -15.11
N ILE A 61 -10.34 -1.56 -13.79
CA ILE A 61 -9.30 -1.37 -12.76
C ILE A 61 -9.40 -2.46 -11.70
N THR A 62 -8.27 -2.96 -11.21
CA THR A 62 -8.23 -3.83 -10.03
C THR A 62 -8.44 -3.00 -8.77
N ILE A 63 -9.42 -3.37 -7.97
CA ILE A 63 -9.79 -2.70 -6.71
C ILE A 63 -9.24 -3.48 -5.53
N THR A 64 -9.42 -4.80 -5.54
CA THR A 64 -8.99 -5.69 -4.46
C THR A 64 -7.88 -6.62 -4.93
N SER A 65 -6.90 -6.91 -4.05
CA SER A 65 -5.89 -7.91 -4.37
C SER A 65 -6.52 -9.31 -4.47
N ALA A 66 -6.18 -10.03 -5.53
CA ALA A 66 -6.58 -11.41 -5.74
C ALA A 66 -5.36 -12.33 -5.63
N ALA A 67 -5.53 -13.46 -4.96
CA ALA A 67 -4.48 -14.46 -4.82
C ALA A 67 -4.80 -15.69 -5.67
N THR A 68 -3.81 -16.19 -6.39
CA THR A 68 -3.95 -17.43 -7.16
C THR A 68 -2.68 -18.27 -7.09
N THR A 69 -2.84 -19.60 -7.23
CA THR A 69 -1.72 -20.54 -7.28
C THR A 69 -1.62 -21.15 -8.67
N ALA A 70 -0.43 -21.11 -9.24
CA ALA A 70 -0.10 -21.65 -10.55
C ALA A 70 1.19 -22.48 -10.50
N TYR A 71 1.48 -23.24 -11.55
CA TYR A 71 2.67 -24.08 -11.64
C TYR A 71 3.42 -23.85 -12.95
N TRP A 72 4.74 -23.60 -12.86
CA TRP A 72 5.62 -23.48 -14.01
C TRP A 72 6.89 -24.29 -13.83
N LYS A 73 7.21 -25.17 -14.74
CA LYS A 73 8.43 -26.04 -14.69
C LYS A 73 8.64 -26.72 -13.32
N LYS A 74 7.59 -27.24 -12.69
CA LYS A 74 7.55 -27.83 -11.34
C LYS A 74 7.66 -26.84 -10.16
N TYR A 75 7.84 -25.54 -10.43
CA TYR A 75 7.77 -24.52 -9.39
C TYR A 75 6.32 -24.12 -9.13
N ARG A 76 6.01 -23.90 -7.86
CA ARG A 76 4.72 -23.37 -7.42
C ARG A 76 4.81 -21.86 -7.31
N PHE A 77 3.94 -21.16 -7.98
CA PHE A 77 3.79 -19.71 -7.92
C PHE A 77 2.53 -19.37 -7.15
N ASN A 78 2.65 -18.63 -6.07
CA ASN A 78 1.54 -17.94 -5.45
C ASN A 78 1.61 -16.50 -5.92
N ILE A 79 0.65 -16.10 -6.73
CA ILE A 79 0.62 -14.78 -7.38
C ILE A 79 -0.43 -13.95 -6.65
N ILE A 80 -0.04 -12.77 -6.18
CA ILE A 80 -0.95 -11.75 -5.67
C ILE A 80 -1.00 -10.62 -6.67
N ASP A 81 -2.17 -10.42 -7.28
CA ASP A 81 -2.44 -9.27 -8.14
C ASP A 81 -2.81 -8.08 -7.26
N THR A 82 -2.04 -6.98 -7.36
CA THR A 82 -2.22 -5.80 -6.50
C THR A 82 -2.96 -4.70 -7.26
N PRO A 83 -3.81 -3.89 -6.58
CA PRO A 83 -4.41 -2.73 -7.23
C PRO A 83 -3.36 -1.78 -7.82
N GLY A 84 -3.74 -1.13 -8.91
CA GLY A 84 -2.88 -0.13 -9.56
C GLY A 84 -3.24 1.31 -9.21
N HIS A 85 -4.33 1.59 -8.48
CA HIS A 85 -4.82 2.93 -8.21
C HIS A 85 -4.36 3.45 -6.83
N VAL A 86 -4.06 4.76 -6.76
CA VAL A 86 -3.54 5.41 -5.53
C VAL A 86 -4.50 5.33 -4.35
N ASP A 87 -5.80 5.35 -4.57
CA ASP A 87 -6.81 5.24 -3.52
C ASP A 87 -6.78 3.87 -2.81
N PHE A 88 -6.14 2.87 -3.44
CA PHE A 88 -5.97 1.51 -2.94
C PHE A 88 -4.52 1.18 -2.55
N THR A 89 -3.67 2.18 -2.29
CA THR A 89 -2.26 1.99 -1.89
C THR A 89 -2.09 1.14 -0.64
N VAL A 90 -3.07 1.14 0.25
CA VAL A 90 -3.07 0.29 1.44
C VAL A 90 -3.22 -1.19 1.08
N GLU A 91 -4.04 -1.51 0.08
CA GLU A 91 -4.16 -2.86 -0.45
C GLU A 91 -2.84 -3.33 -1.08
N VAL A 92 -2.12 -2.43 -1.76
CA VAL A 92 -0.77 -2.67 -2.28
C VAL A 92 0.21 -2.93 -1.13
N SER A 93 0.24 -2.08 -0.10
CA SER A 93 1.11 -2.22 1.05
C SER A 93 0.89 -3.55 1.80
N ARG A 94 -0.38 -3.92 2.04
CA ARG A 94 -0.75 -5.21 2.63
C ARG A 94 -0.23 -6.40 1.82
N SER A 95 -0.36 -6.32 0.52
CA SER A 95 0.10 -7.37 -0.40
C SER A 95 1.61 -7.46 -0.42
N LEU A 96 2.32 -6.33 -0.53
CA LEU A 96 3.79 -6.28 -0.54
C LEU A 96 4.40 -6.88 0.73
N ARG A 97 3.73 -6.71 1.88
CA ARG A 97 4.20 -7.25 3.17
C ARG A 97 4.28 -8.78 3.20
N VAL A 98 3.46 -9.45 2.42
CA VAL A 98 3.38 -10.93 2.40
C VAL A 98 4.02 -11.56 1.16
N LEU A 99 4.64 -10.76 0.30
CA LEU A 99 5.35 -11.23 -0.87
C LEU A 99 6.83 -11.48 -0.56
N ASP A 100 7.43 -12.43 -1.27
CA ASP A 100 8.87 -12.65 -1.25
C ASP A 100 9.56 -11.87 -2.37
N GLY A 101 8.88 -11.66 -3.49
CA GLY A 101 9.38 -10.90 -4.62
C GLY A 101 8.26 -10.28 -5.44
N ALA A 102 8.60 -9.38 -6.36
CA ALA A 102 7.62 -8.72 -7.21
C ALA A 102 8.11 -8.55 -8.65
N VAL A 103 7.15 -8.45 -9.57
CA VAL A 103 7.36 -8.00 -10.94
C VAL A 103 6.79 -6.60 -11.07
N ALA A 104 7.65 -5.63 -11.37
CA ALA A 104 7.28 -4.24 -11.60
C ALA A 104 7.08 -4.01 -13.09
N LEU A 105 5.84 -3.75 -13.52
CA LEU A 105 5.51 -3.47 -14.90
C LEU A 105 5.61 -1.98 -15.20
N LEU A 106 6.23 -1.65 -16.32
CA LEU A 106 6.25 -0.30 -16.89
C LEU A 106 5.58 -0.32 -18.27
N ASP A 107 4.85 0.73 -18.61
CA ASP A 107 4.46 0.99 -19.99
C ASP A 107 5.69 1.52 -20.74
N SER A 108 6.15 0.84 -21.78
CA SER A 108 7.36 1.22 -22.53
C SER A 108 7.26 2.57 -23.23
N GLN A 109 6.06 3.13 -23.37
CA GLN A 109 5.84 4.48 -23.87
C GLN A 109 6.01 5.55 -22.79
N ALA A 110 5.51 5.28 -21.58
CA ALA A 110 5.47 6.23 -20.47
C ALA A 110 6.70 6.14 -19.54
N GLY A 111 7.35 4.97 -19.47
CA GLY A 111 8.43 4.71 -18.52
C GLY A 111 7.95 4.69 -17.07
N VAL A 112 8.77 5.20 -16.16
CA VAL A 112 8.41 5.33 -14.74
C VAL A 112 7.44 6.49 -14.55
N GLU A 113 6.30 6.22 -13.96
CA GLU A 113 5.25 7.19 -13.65
C GLU A 113 5.16 7.44 -12.13
N PRO A 114 4.52 8.53 -11.67
CA PRO A 114 4.50 8.89 -10.24
C PRO A 114 3.99 7.79 -9.32
N GLN A 115 2.99 7.04 -9.76
CA GLN A 115 2.47 5.93 -8.99
C GLN A 115 3.46 4.77 -8.92
N THR A 116 4.22 4.52 -10.01
CA THR A 116 5.32 3.57 -9.99
C THR A 116 6.34 3.93 -8.90
N GLU A 117 6.71 5.21 -8.77
CA GLU A 117 7.61 5.68 -7.72
C GLU A 117 7.06 5.40 -6.31
N THR A 118 5.76 5.62 -6.10
CA THR A 118 5.11 5.37 -4.81
C THR A 118 5.14 3.88 -4.43
N VAL A 119 4.70 3.00 -5.34
CA VAL A 119 4.70 1.54 -5.10
C VAL A 119 6.13 1.01 -5.00
N TRP A 120 7.06 1.58 -5.78
CA TRP A 120 8.48 1.24 -5.71
C TRP A 120 9.08 1.57 -4.33
N ARG A 121 8.77 2.75 -3.78
CA ARG A 121 9.22 3.15 -2.44
C ARG A 121 8.67 2.21 -1.37
N GLN A 122 7.37 1.88 -1.41
CA GLN A 122 6.77 0.91 -0.50
C GLN A 122 7.44 -0.47 -0.59
N ALA A 123 7.68 -0.96 -1.80
CA ALA A 123 8.37 -2.23 -2.00
C ALA A 123 9.84 -2.20 -1.48
N THR A 124 10.50 -1.03 -1.52
CA THR A 124 11.84 -0.85 -0.95
C THR A 124 11.80 -0.83 0.58
N GLU A 125 10.80 -0.20 1.16
CA GLU A 125 10.59 -0.19 2.62
C GLU A 125 10.43 -1.61 3.18
N PHE A 126 9.70 -2.47 2.47
CA PHE A 126 9.55 -3.90 2.82
C PHE A 126 10.69 -4.78 2.30
N MET A 127 11.75 -4.22 1.73
CA MET A 127 12.89 -4.95 1.17
C MET A 127 12.49 -6.07 0.18
N VAL A 128 11.46 -5.82 -0.64
CA VAL A 128 10.97 -6.80 -1.62
C VAL A 128 11.86 -6.81 -2.86
N PRO A 129 12.53 -7.92 -3.20
CA PRO A 129 13.27 -8.10 -4.45
C PRO A 129 12.37 -7.98 -5.68
N ARG A 130 12.86 -7.35 -6.77
CA ARG A 130 12.03 -7.02 -7.92
C ARG A 130 12.73 -7.26 -9.24
N ILE A 131 11.93 -7.72 -10.22
CA ILE A 131 12.24 -7.70 -11.65
C ILE A 131 11.42 -6.59 -12.28
N ILE A 132 12.00 -5.80 -13.18
CA ILE A 132 11.30 -4.79 -13.96
C ILE A 132 10.96 -5.37 -15.33
N PHE A 133 9.72 -5.25 -15.76
CA PHE A 133 9.26 -5.68 -17.07
C PHE A 133 8.68 -4.50 -17.85
N ALA A 134 9.38 -4.05 -18.87
CA ALA A 134 8.92 -3.03 -19.80
C ALA A 134 7.91 -3.65 -20.77
N ASN A 135 6.64 -3.46 -20.47
CA ASN A 135 5.49 -4.01 -21.17
C ASN A 135 5.07 -3.11 -22.34
N LYS A 136 4.24 -3.64 -23.23
CA LYS A 136 3.68 -2.92 -24.40
C LYS A 136 4.73 -2.45 -25.40
N MET A 137 5.75 -3.27 -25.63
CA MET A 137 6.78 -2.98 -26.64
C MET A 137 6.24 -2.89 -28.07
N ASP A 138 5.04 -3.43 -28.31
CA ASP A 138 4.29 -3.37 -29.58
C ASP A 138 3.46 -2.09 -29.77
N LYS A 139 3.36 -1.24 -28.73
CA LYS A 139 2.58 -0.02 -28.77
C LYS A 139 3.33 1.10 -29.52
N MET A 140 2.62 1.91 -30.31
CA MET A 140 3.20 3.09 -30.96
C MET A 140 3.81 4.04 -29.90
N GLY A 141 5.06 4.46 -30.12
CA GLY A 141 5.84 5.28 -29.17
C GLY A 141 6.58 4.47 -28.11
N ALA A 142 6.52 3.13 -28.15
CA ALA A 142 7.28 2.30 -27.22
C ALA A 142 8.80 2.47 -27.42
N ASN A 143 9.51 2.73 -26.32
CA ASN A 143 10.95 2.99 -26.35
C ASN A 143 11.63 2.39 -25.11
N PHE A 144 12.37 1.31 -25.29
CA PHE A 144 13.05 0.61 -24.21
C PHE A 144 14.19 1.43 -23.58
N GLU A 145 14.96 2.17 -24.39
CA GLU A 145 16.02 3.04 -23.89
C GLU A 145 15.46 4.18 -23.01
N TYR A 146 14.33 4.75 -23.42
CA TYR A 146 13.62 5.74 -22.61
C TYR A 146 13.17 5.12 -21.28
N SER A 147 12.64 3.90 -21.29
CA SER A 147 12.27 3.19 -20.08
C SER A 147 13.46 3.01 -19.13
N LEU A 148 14.61 2.56 -19.64
CA LEU A 148 15.86 2.42 -18.86
C LEU A 148 16.33 3.76 -18.29
N LYS A 149 16.28 4.83 -19.10
CA LYS A 149 16.62 6.17 -18.66
C LYS A 149 15.68 6.66 -17.57
N SER A 150 14.37 6.47 -17.72
CA SER A 150 13.38 6.88 -16.72
C SER A 150 13.57 6.16 -15.36
N ILE A 151 13.94 4.86 -15.40
CA ILE A 151 14.27 4.09 -14.19
C ILE A 151 15.46 4.74 -13.46
N LYS A 152 16.53 5.05 -14.22
CA LYS A 152 17.71 5.70 -13.64
C LYS A 152 17.41 7.08 -13.07
N ASP A 153 16.70 7.91 -13.84
CA ASP A 153 16.48 9.32 -13.49
C ASP A 153 15.46 9.49 -12.36
N ARG A 154 14.43 8.64 -12.28
CA ARG A 154 13.33 8.76 -11.31
C ARG A 154 13.45 7.84 -10.10
N LEU A 155 13.96 6.62 -10.28
CA LEU A 155 14.12 5.67 -9.18
C LEU A 155 15.53 5.70 -8.58
N GLY A 156 16.54 6.14 -9.36
CA GLY A 156 17.92 6.26 -8.88
C GLY A 156 18.58 4.94 -8.49
N VAL A 157 18.15 3.81 -9.09
CA VAL A 157 18.56 2.46 -8.70
C VAL A 157 19.52 1.84 -9.73
N ASN A 158 20.29 0.84 -9.27
CA ASN A 158 21.14 0.02 -10.15
C ASN A 158 20.28 -1.02 -10.90
N ALA A 159 19.69 -0.59 -12.02
CA ALA A 159 18.90 -1.43 -12.89
C ALA A 159 19.59 -1.57 -14.25
N LYS A 160 19.72 -2.80 -14.74
CA LYS A 160 20.32 -3.08 -16.05
C LYS A 160 19.44 -4.04 -16.83
N PRO A 161 19.40 -3.89 -18.17
CA PRO A 161 18.72 -4.85 -19.01
C PRO A 161 19.42 -6.22 -18.96
N ILE A 162 18.65 -7.27 -18.78
CA ILE A 162 19.07 -8.66 -18.99
C ILE A 162 18.58 -9.19 -20.35
N GLU A 163 17.73 -8.42 -21.00
CA GLU A 163 17.25 -8.64 -22.37
C GLU A 163 17.31 -7.35 -23.16
N TRP A 164 17.51 -7.46 -24.47
CA TRP A 164 17.44 -6.33 -25.39
C TRP A 164 16.41 -6.59 -26.47
N PRO A 165 15.49 -5.65 -26.79
CA PRO A 165 14.43 -5.89 -27.75
C PRO A 165 14.94 -6.00 -29.18
N ILE A 166 14.31 -6.87 -29.97
CA ILE A 166 14.49 -6.97 -31.42
C ILE A 166 13.30 -6.27 -32.09
N GLY A 167 13.53 -5.04 -32.54
CA GLY A 167 12.47 -4.15 -33.02
C GLY A 167 11.73 -3.43 -31.90
N ALA A 168 10.83 -2.54 -32.28
CA ALA A 168 9.95 -1.79 -31.41
C ALA A 168 8.63 -1.51 -32.14
N GLU A 169 7.61 -1.16 -31.43
CA GLU A 169 6.26 -0.92 -31.98
C GLU A 169 5.78 -2.13 -32.81
N SER A 170 5.22 -1.89 -34.00
CA SER A 170 4.77 -2.96 -34.91
C SER A 170 5.88 -3.92 -35.39
N GLU A 171 7.13 -3.52 -35.25
CA GLU A 171 8.31 -4.33 -35.61
C GLU A 171 8.87 -5.14 -34.43
N PHE A 172 8.31 -5.00 -33.24
CA PHE A 172 8.72 -5.80 -32.08
C PHE A 172 8.41 -7.29 -32.34
N ARG A 173 9.44 -8.12 -32.37
CA ARG A 173 9.29 -9.54 -32.68
C ARG A 173 10.08 -10.49 -31.79
N GLY A 174 10.94 -9.98 -30.91
CA GLY A 174 11.78 -10.85 -30.12
C GLY A 174 12.69 -10.11 -29.14
N VAL A 175 13.57 -10.87 -28.50
CA VAL A 175 14.55 -10.35 -27.56
C VAL A 175 15.91 -11.03 -27.74
N ILE A 176 16.97 -10.31 -27.38
CA ILE A 176 18.32 -10.84 -27.20
C ILE A 176 18.51 -11.04 -25.70
N ASP A 177 18.73 -12.25 -25.25
CA ASP A 177 19.14 -12.57 -23.90
C ASP A 177 20.61 -12.14 -23.72
N LEU A 178 20.82 -11.10 -22.95
CA LEU A 178 22.13 -10.53 -22.68
C LEU A 178 22.98 -11.37 -21.71
N VAL A 179 22.38 -12.31 -20.99
CA VAL A 179 23.11 -13.23 -20.09
C VAL A 179 23.76 -14.34 -20.89
N THR A 180 23.02 -14.92 -21.84
CA THR A 180 23.50 -16.05 -22.66
C THR A 180 24.02 -15.62 -24.05
N MET A 181 23.81 -14.37 -24.43
CA MET A 181 24.11 -13.81 -25.75
C MET A 181 23.45 -14.59 -26.90
N LYS A 182 22.18 -14.92 -26.71
CA LYS A 182 21.33 -15.60 -27.69
C LYS A 182 20.11 -14.75 -28.02
N ALA A 183 19.66 -14.84 -29.26
CA ALA A 183 18.49 -14.11 -29.72
C ALA A 183 17.31 -15.07 -29.95
N TYR A 184 16.12 -14.59 -29.58
CA TYR A 184 14.88 -15.35 -29.71
C TYR A 184 13.82 -14.51 -30.42
N GLU A 185 13.19 -15.12 -31.41
CA GLU A 185 12.04 -14.55 -32.11
C GLU A 185 10.78 -15.26 -31.70
N PHE A 186 9.74 -14.49 -31.33
CA PHE A 186 8.45 -15.01 -30.90
C PHE A 186 7.46 -15.07 -32.04
N ASP A 187 6.58 -16.08 -32.04
CA ASP A 187 5.56 -16.25 -33.08
C ASP A 187 4.29 -15.41 -32.84
N GLY A 188 4.18 -14.73 -31.69
CA GLY A 188 3.02 -13.90 -31.30
C GLY A 188 1.71 -14.68 -31.17
N LYS A 189 1.77 -16.02 -31.07
CA LYS A 189 0.61 -16.88 -30.92
C LYS A 189 0.32 -17.19 -29.46
N GLU A 190 -0.83 -17.82 -29.22
CA GLU A 190 -1.26 -18.16 -27.86
C GLU A 190 -0.23 -19.00 -27.07
N GLU A 191 0.47 -19.93 -27.74
CA GLU A 191 1.47 -20.76 -27.07
C GLU A 191 2.83 -20.08 -26.84
N GLU A 192 3.06 -18.88 -27.39
CA GLU A 192 4.34 -18.15 -27.32
C GLU A 192 5.54 -19.05 -27.60
N ASN A 193 5.66 -19.51 -28.85
CA ASN A 193 6.81 -20.30 -29.26
C ASN A 193 7.99 -19.38 -29.57
N ALA A 194 9.10 -19.58 -28.87
CA ALA A 194 10.34 -18.87 -29.11
C ALA A 194 11.24 -19.70 -30.03
N LYS A 195 11.76 -19.08 -31.12
CA LYS A 195 12.73 -19.67 -32.01
C LYS A 195 14.07 -18.98 -31.79
N GLU A 196 15.11 -19.77 -31.50
CA GLU A 196 16.48 -19.25 -31.43
C GLU A 196 16.91 -18.84 -32.83
N ILE A 197 17.44 -17.63 -32.97
CA ILE A 197 17.95 -17.04 -34.20
C ILE A 197 19.35 -16.46 -33.97
N GLU A 198 20.08 -16.15 -35.03
CA GLU A 198 21.29 -15.35 -34.89
C GLU A 198 20.96 -13.92 -34.49
N ILE A 199 21.83 -13.31 -33.67
CA ILE A 199 21.67 -11.89 -33.31
C ILE A 199 21.68 -11.06 -34.59
N PRO A 200 20.65 -10.23 -34.84
CA PRO A 200 20.62 -9.36 -36.02
C PRO A 200 21.89 -8.52 -36.12
N ALA A 201 22.44 -8.41 -37.32
CA ALA A 201 23.76 -7.80 -37.56
C ALA A 201 23.86 -6.35 -37.07
N ASP A 202 22.75 -5.61 -37.12
CA ASP A 202 22.61 -4.23 -36.65
C ASP A 202 22.54 -4.12 -35.08
N LEU A 203 22.27 -5.22 -34.40
CA LEU A 203 22.15 -5.26 -32.94
C LEU A 203 23.35 -5.94 -32.23
N VAL A 204 24.31 -6.51 -32.99
CA VAL A 204 25.46 -7.21 -32.41
C VAL A 204 26.30 -6.31 -31.52
N ASP A 205 26.58 -5.09 -31.94
CA ASP A 205 27.47 -4.17 -31.21
C ASP A 205 26.77 -3.68 -29.92
N ILE A 206 25.49 -3.31 -30.00
CA ILE A 206 24.72 -2.88 -28.83
C ILE A 206 24.53 -4.03 -27.82
N ALA A 207 24.28 -5.26 -28.33
CA ALA A 207 24.15 -6.43 -27.46
C ALA A 207 25.43 -6.73 -26.69
N LYS A 208 26.59 -6.65 -27.34
CA LYS A 208 27.91 -6.82 -26.69
C LYS A 208 28.14 -5.73 -25.63
N GLN A 209 27.91 -4.48 -26.02
CA GLN A 209 28.03 -3.36 -25.06
C GLN A 209 27.14 -3.55 -23.84
N LYS A 210 25.87 -3.91 -24.03
CA LYS A 210 24.93 -4.11 -22.92
C LYS A 210 25.24 -5.34 -22.09
N HIS A 211 25.78 -6.38 -22.70
CA HIS A 211 26.32 -7.53 -21.96
C HIS A 211 27.50 -7.11 -21.05
N GLU A 212 28.46 -6.37 -21.59
CA GLU A 212 29.62 -5.87 -20.80
C GLU A 212 29.15 -4.95 -19.65
N GLU A 213 28.23 -4.01 -19.92
CA GLU A 213 27.62 -3.15 -18.90
C GLU A 213 26.89 -3.97 -17.83
N LEU A 214 26.23 -5.08 -18.17
CA LEU A 214 25.58 -5.98 -17.24
C LEU A 214 26.60 -6.71 -16.38
N VAL A 215 27.63 -7.33 -17.01
CA VAL A 215 28.71 -8.05 -16.29
C VAL A 215 29.41 -7.15 -15.30
N ASP A 216 29.77 -5.93 -15.70
CA ASP A 216 30.40 -4.93 -14.83
C ASP A 216 29.51 -4.57 -13.64
N ALA A 217 28.20 -4.36 -13.88
CA ALA A 217 27.23 -3.94 -12.87
C ALA A 217 26.92 -5.02 -11.83
N VAL A 218 27.10 -6.32 -12.14
CA VAL A 218 26.74 -7.40 -11.23
C VAL A 218 27.96 -8.12 -10.62
N ALA A 219 29.16 -7.87 -11.12
CA ALA A 219 30.38 -8.53 -10.67
C ALA A 219 30.60 -8.39 -9.16
N GLU A 220 30.26 -7.24 -8.57
CA GLU A 220 30.42 -6.96 -7.14
C GLU A 220 29.56 -7.84 -6.21
N TYR A 221 28.53 -8.50 -6.73
CA TYR A 221 27.62 -9.35 -5.95
C TYR A 221 28.06 -10.83 -5.86
N ASP A 222 29.15 -11.21 -6.56
CA ASP A 222 29.69 -12.57 -6.49
C ASP A 222 31.22 -12.55 -6.50
N ASP A 223 31.83 -12.97 -5.38
CA ASP A 223 33.29 -12.91 -5.18
C ASP A 223 34.05 -13.69 -6.23
N GLU A 224 33.58 -14.88 -6.64
CA GLU A 224 34.21 -15.70 -7.66
C GLU A 224 34.17 -15.02 -9.02
N MET A 225 33.01 -14.45 -9.37
CA MET A 225 32.82 -13.67 -10.60
C MET A 225 33.71 -12.42 -10.61
N MET A 226 33.75 -11.69 -9.49
CA MET A 226 34.59 -10.49 -9.35
C MET A 226 36.07 -10.80 -9.56
N MET A 227 36.59 -11.86 -8.93
CA MET A 227 37.96 -12.28 -9.10
C MET A 227 38.26 -12.68 -10.56
N THR A 228 37.39 -13.50 -11.16
CA THR A 228 37.52 -13.93 -12.55
C THR A 228 37.51 -12.74 -13.51
N TYR A 229 36.62 -11.78 -13.29
CA TYR A 229 36.47 -10.57 -14.11
C TYR A 229 37.72 -9.66 -14.01
N LEU A 230 38.24 -9.43 -12.80
CA LEU A 230 39.44 -8.62 -12.58
C LEU A 230 40.71 -9.26 -13.14
N ASP A 231 40.81 -10.58 -13.12
CA ASP A 231 41.95 -11.33 -13.69
C ASP A 231 41.85 -11.45 -15.21
N GLY A 232 40.80 -10.91 -15.84
CA GLY A 232 40.56 -11.00 -17.30
C GLY A 232 40.20 -12.41 -17.75
N GLY A 233 39.71 -13.27 -16.84
CA GLY A 233 39.22 -14.61 -17.15
C GLY A 233 37.84 -14.60 -17.82
N GLU A 234 37.42 -15.74 -18.35
CA GLU A 234 36.11 -15.92 -18.95
C GLU A 234 35.03 -16.03 -17.89
N VAL A 235 34.08 -15.07 -17.86
CA VAL A 235 32.92 -15.08 -16.95
C VAL A 235 31.84 -15.99 -17.54
N THR A 236 31.44 -17.02 -16.77
CA THR A 236 30.43 -17.99 -17.24
C THR A 236 29.00 -17.48 -17.05
N VAL A 237 28.05 -18.04 -17.80
CA VAL A 237 26.62 -17.74 -17.67
C VAL A 237 26.11 -18.02 -16.24
N GLU A 238 26.60 -19.09 -15.60
CA GLU A 238 26.24 -19.46 -14.24
C GLU A 238 26.70 -18.43 -13.22
N MET A 239 27.92 -17.87 -13.39
CA MET A 239 28.43 -16.78 -12.53
C MET A 239 27.55 -15.53 -12.68
N ILE A 240 27.21 -15.15 -13.92
CA ILE A 240 26.35 -13.99 -14.18
C ILE A 240 24.97 -14.19 -13.53
N LYS A 241 24.33 -15.34 -13.74
CA LYS A 241 23.02 -15.64 -13.14
C LYS A 241 23.06 -15.61 -11.62
N ARG A 242 24.10 -16.16 -11.02
CA ARG A 242 24.29 -16.17 -9.56
C ARG A 242 24.48 -14.76 -9.01
N ALA A 243 25.26 -13.93 -9.70
CA ALA A 243 25.49 -12.53 -9.32
C ALA A 243 24.22 -11.69 -9.44
N ILE A 244 23.47 -11.81 -10.54
CA ILE A 244 22.16 -11.17 -10.73
C ILE A 244 21.22 -11.57 -9.59
N ARG A 245 21.12 -12.88 -9.28
CA ARG A 245 20.27 -13.37 -8.22
C ARG A 245 20.65 -12.76 -6.86
N ARG A 246 21.92 -12.78 -6.47
CA ARG A 246 22.39 -12.21 -5.20
C ARG A 246 22.10 -10.72 -5.11
N GLY A 247 22.45 -9.94 -6.14
CA GLY A 247 22.16 -8.51 -6.19
C GLY A 247 20.65 -8.21 -6.11
N THR A 248 19.82 -9.05 -6.73
CA THR A 248 18.35 -8.92 -6.69
C THR A 248 17.81 -9.25 -5.30
N LEU A 249 18.26 -10.34 -4.68
CA LEU A 249 17.84 -10.74 -3.32
C LEU A 249 18.21 -9.68 -2.28
N ASP A 250 19.37 -9.04 -2.42
CA ASP A 250 19.84 -7.95 -1.55
C ASP A 250 19.16 -6.61 -1.82
N VAL A 251 18.25 -6.54 -2.80
CA VAL A 251 17.56 -5.31 -3.23
C VAL A 251 18.56 -4.22 -3.67
N LYS A 252 19.69 -4.60 -4.23
CA LYS A 252 20.76 -3.71 -4.71
C LYS A 252 20.85 -3.66 -6.22
N PHE A 253 20.32 -4.67 -6.89
CA PHE A 253 20.29 -4.79 -8.33
C PHE A 253 18.90 -5.17 -8.80
N PHE A 254 18.47 -4.63 -9.95
CA PHE A 254 17.15 -4.86 -10.51
C PHE A 254 17.27 -5.25 -11.99
N PRO A 255 17.04 -6.53 -12.35
CA PRO A 255 17.06 -6.95 -13.74
C PRO A 255 15.86 -6.35 -14.50
N VAL A 256 16.13 -5.83 -15.70
CA VAL A 256 15.12 -5.25 -16.58
C VAL A 256 14.92 -6.13 -17.81
N MET A 257 13.68 -6.50 -18.06
CA MET A 257 13.21 -7.28 -19.19
C MET A 257 12.22 -6.47 -20.03
N CYS A 258 11.89 -6.97 -21.22
CA CYS A 258 10.93 -6.32 -22.09
C CYS A 258 10.03 -7.33 -22.82
N GLY A 259 8.83 -6.86 -23.19
CA GLY A 259 7.87 -7.68 -23.92
C GLY A 259 6.54 -7.00 -24.15
N THR A 260 5.56 -7.76 -24.59
CA THR A 260 4.17 -7.32 -24.69
C THR A 260 3.22 -8.39 -24.20
N ALA A 261 2.50 -8.09 -23.13
CA ALA A 261 1.50 -9.01 -22.60
C ALA A 261 0.31 -9.18 -23.56
N LEU A 262 -0.14 -8.11 -24.21
CA LEU A 262 -1.23 -8.16 -25.17
C LEU A 262 -0.83 -8.99 -26.40
N GLY A 263 0.36 -8.74 -26.96
CA GLY A 263 0.93 -9.49 -28.07
C GLY A 263 1.44 -10.88 -27.68
N ASN A 264 1.37 -11.25 -26.41
CA ASN A 264 1.83 -12.53 -25.85
C ASN A 264 3.28 -12.88 -26.22
N MET A 265 4.20 -11.93 -26.01
CA MET A 265 5.63 -12.08 -26.27
C MET A 265 6.45 -11.64 -25.06
N GLY A 266 7.37 -12.49 -24.60
CA GLY A 266 8.25 -12.24 -23.44
C GLY A 266 7.70 -12.72 -22.09
N ILE A 267 6.54 -13.37 -22.05
CA ILE A 267 5.91 -13.85 -20.79
C ILE A 267 6.58 -15.12 -20.26
N LYS A 268 6.89 -16.08 -21.14
CA LYS A 268 7.63 -17.29 -20.72
C LYS A 268 9.04 -16.98 -20.20
N PRO A 269 9.84 -16.12 -20.89
CA PRO A 269 11.09 -15.63 -20.33
C PRO A 269 10.94 -14.95 -18.97
N LEU A 270 9.89 -14.15 -18.78
CA LEU A 270 9.59 -13.54 -17.47
C LEU A 270 9.34 -14.59 -16.38
N LEU A 271 8.56 -15.64 -16.67
CA LEU A 271 8.34 -16.76 -15.73
C LEU A 271 9.64 -17.47 -15.38
N ASP A 272 10.54 -17.65 -16.36
CA ASP A 272 11.86 -18.24 -16.14
C ASP A 272 12.74 -17.32 -15.27
N ALA A 273 12.73 -16.03 -15.52
CA ALA A 273 13.45 -15.04 -14.72
C ALA A 273 12.94 -14.97 -13.26
N VAL A 274 11.65 -15.14 -13.03
CA VAL A 274 11.09 -15.27 -11.68
C VAL A 274 11.68 -16.47 -10.94
N ILE A 275 11.86 -17.61 -11.63
CA ILE A 275 12.52 -18.78 -11.04
C ILE A 275 13.99 -18.49 -10.74
N ASP A 276 14.70 -17.89 -11.70
CA ASP A 276 16.16 -17.71 -11.63
C ASP A 276 16.55 -16.61 -10.65
N TYR A 277 15.79 -15.51 -10.53
CA TYR A 277 16.23 -14.30 -9.83
C TYR A 277 15.41 -13.90 -8.62
N LEU A 278 14.13 -14.27 -8.53
CA LEU A 278 13.33 -13.93 -7.35
C LEU A 278 13.47 -14.98 -6.24
N PRO A 279 13.29 -14.57 -4.96
CA PRO A 279 13.48 -15.46 -3.83
C PRO A 279 12.42 -16.54 -3.73
N SER A 280 12.81 -17.64 -3.12
CA SER A 280 11.92 -18.61 -2.47
C SER A 280 11.72 -18.22 -1.00
N PRO A 281 10.74 -18.77 -0.30
CA PRO A 281 10.58 -18.51 1.15
C PRO A 281 11.80 -18.85 2.00
N VAL A 282 12.72 -19.73 1.52
CA VAL A 282 13.98 -20.07 2.24
C VAL A 282 15.05 -19.00 2.06
N ASP A 283 15.00 -18.23 0.99
CA ASP A 283 15.95 -17.14 0.75
C ASP A 283 15.61 -15.88 1.57
N VAL A 284 14.37 -15.80 2.06
CA VAL A 284 13.92 -14.70 2.91
C VAL A 284 14.46 -14.92 4.32
N ALA A 285 15.01 -13.87 4.92
CA ALA A 285 15.53 -13.93 6.29
C ALA A 285 14.44 -14.39 7.28
N SER A 286 14.89 -14.87 8.46
CA SER A 286 13.96 -15.12 9.57
C SER A 286 13.06 -13.90 9.81
N ILE A 287 11.82 -14.15 10.12
CA ILE A 287 10.91 -13.05 10.47
C ILE A 287 11.08 -12.70 11.95
N ASP A 288 11.25 -11.42 12.21
CA ASP A 288 11.35 -10.89 13.57
C ASP A 288 9.95 -10.64 14.13
N GLY A 289 9.82 -10.82 15.42
CA GLY A 289 8.61 -10.57 16.20
C GLY A 289 8.96 -10.41 17.67
N VAL A 290 7.93 -10.27 18.49
CA VAL A 290 8.04 -10.20 19.93
C VAL A 290 7.14 -11.24 20.59
N ASP A 291 7.52 -11.76 21.75
CA ASP A 291 6.62 -12.57 22.58
C ASP A 291 5.57 -11.68 23.28
N LEU A 292 4.63 -12.27 24.02
CA LEU A 292 3.61 -11.53 24.75
C LEU A 292 4.18 -10.64 25.88
N ALA A 293 5.46 -10.83 26.24
CA ALA A 293 6.16 -10.01 27.22
C ALA A 293 7.00 -8.89 26.57
N GLY A 294 7.01 -8.81 25.22
CA GLY A 294 7.78 -7.83 24.45
C GLY A 294 9.23 -8.20 24.17
N ASN A 295 9.64 -9.44 24.45
CA ASN A 295 11.01 -9.87 24.14
C ASN A 295 11.14 -10.25 22.67
N PRO A 296 12.26 -9.92 21.99
CA PRO A 296 12.49 -10.29 20.59
C PRO A 296 12.46 -11.81 20.39
N VAL A 297 11.75 -12.25 19.37
CA VAL A 297 11.64 -13.66 18.94
C VAL A 297 11.80 -13.71 17.43
N GLN A 298 12.57 -14.71 16.97
CA GLN A 298 12.69 -14.97 15.53
C GLN A 298 11.97 -16.26 15.15
N ARG A 299 11.40 -16.30 13.96
CA ARG A 299 10.83 -17.47 13.32
C ARG A 299 11.54 -17.75 12.00
N HIS A 300 11.97 -18.97 11.82
CA HIS A 300 12.64 -19.41 10.59
C HIS A 300 11.63 -20.06 9.64
N PRO A 301 11.82 -19.96 8.32
CA PRO A 301 10.92 -20.57 7.35
C PRO A 301 11.08 -22.08 7.26
N LYS A 302 10.64 -22.81 8.30
CA LYS A 302 10.72 -24.27 8.43
C LYS A 302 9.39 -24.85 8.90
N ASP A 303 9.02 -26.03 8.38
CA ASP A 303 7.77 -26.71 8.71
C ASP A 303 7.76 -27.30 10.13
N ASP A 304 8.92 -27.53 10.75
CA ASP A 304 9.09 -28.06 12.10
C ASP A 304 9.17 -26.97 13.20
N GLU A 305 9.16 -25.71 12.80
CA GLU A 305 9.08 -24.57 13.71
C GLU A 305 7.64 -24.41 14.27
N PRO A 306 7.46 -23.70 15.39
CA PRO A 306 6.13 -23.33 15.87
C PRO A 306 5.36 -22.54 14.82
N PHE A 307 4.09 -22.84 14.66
CA PHE A 307 3.25 -22.16 13.68
C PHE A 307 3.20 -20.65 13.92
N SER A 308 3.43 -19.88 12.89
CA SER A 308 3.16 -18.44 12.86
C SER A 308 2.70 -17.99 11.47
N ALA A 309 1.69 -17.14 11.43
CA ALA A 309 1.11 -16.62 10.21
C ALA A 309 0.61 -15.19 10.42
N LEU A 310 0.57 -14.41 9.36
CA LEU A 310 0.04 -13.05 9.34
C LEU A 310 -1.26 -13.03 8.53
N ALA A 311 -2.35 -12.56 9.15
CA ALA A 311 -3.60 -12.29 8.47
C ALA A 311 -3.49 -10.95 7.74
N PHE A 312 -3.43 -10.98 6.41
CA PHE A 312 -3.17 -9.77 5.62
C PHE A 312 -4.40 -9.22 4.90
N LYS A 313 -5.47 -10.01 4.82
CA LYS A 313 -6.72 -9.58 4.19
C LYS A 313 -7.90 -10.31 4.80
N VAL A 314 -8.98 -9.59 5.05
CA VAL A 314 -10.28 -10.14 5.41
C VAL A 314 -11.28 -9.74 4.34
N MET A 315 -12.16 -10.65 3.95
CA MET A 315 -13.28 -10.35 3.06
C MET A 315 -14.53 -11.11 3.48
N THR A 316 -15.67 -10.57 3.13
CA THR A 316 -16.97 -11.22 3.32
C THR A 316 -17.40 -11.90 2.03
N ASP A 317 -17.64 -13.19 2.11
CA ASP A 317 -18.11 -13.99 1.00
C ASP A 317 -19.58 -14.38 1.21
N PRO A 318 -20.45 -14.25 0.20
CA PRO A 318 -21.88 -14.52 0.36
C PRO A 318 -22.21 -15.98 0.68
N PHE A 319 -21.32 -16.94 0.34
CA PHE A 319 -21.57 -18.38 0.50
C PHE A 319 -20.90 -19.00 1.71
N VAL A 320 -19.67 -18.59 2.02
CA VAL A 320 -18.88 -19.16 3.13
C VAL A 320 -18.74 -18.22 4.31
N GLY A 321 -19.22 -16.99 4.18
CA GLY A 321 -19.12 -15.97 5.21
C GLY A 321 -17.74 -15.30 5.23
N ARG A 322 -17.19 -15.11 6.41
CA ARG A 322 -15.91 -14.40 6.59
C ARG A 322 -14.74 -15.29 6.17
N LEU A 323 -13.94 -14.78 5.23
CA LEU A 323 -12.67 -15.33 4.76
C LEU A 323 -11.51 -14.48 5.29
N THR A 324 -10.55 -15.12 5.92
CA THR A 324 -9.31 -14.47 6.38
C THR A 324 -8.14 -15.05 5.60
N PHE A 325 -7.53 -14.23 4.76
CA PHE A 325 -6.33 -14.60 4.02
C PHE A 325 -5.12 -14.44 4.94
N PHE A 326 -4.26 -15.44 4.94
CA PHE A 326 -3.06 -15.45 5.77
C PHE A 326 -1.88 -16.05 5.03
N ARG A 327 -0.69 -15.60 5.39
CA ARG A 327 0.58 -16.18 4.97
C ARG A 327 1.22 -16.89 6.15
N VAL A 328 1.66 -18.13 5.93
CA VAL A 328 2.41 -18.92 6.91
C VAL A 328 3.90 -18.59 6.80
N TYR A 329 4.49 -18.11 7.90
CA TYR A 329 5.93 -17.81 7.99
C TYR A 329 6.74 -18.93 8.59
N SER A 330 6.15 -19.72 9.50
CA SER A 330 6.80 -20.88 10.10
C SER A 330 5.78 -21.95 10.48
N GLY A 331 6.23 -23.19 10.53
CA GLY A 331 5.43 -24.32 10.98
C GLY A 331 4.40 -24.81 9.99
N HIS A 332 3.49 -25.62 10.47
CA HIS A 332 2.35 -26.13 9.70
C HIS A 332 1.06 -26.07 10.53
N LEU A 333 -0.07 -26.08 9.85
CA LEU A 333 -1.38 -26.03 10.47
C LEU A 333 -2.39 -26.90 9.70
N SER A 334 -3.14 -27.70 10.45
CA SER A 334 -4.21 -28.53 9.88
C SER A 334 -5.59 -27.88 10.04
N SER A 335 -6.48 -28.13 9.11
CA SER A 335 -7.90 -27.75 9.19
C SER A 335 -8.54 -28.30 10.48
N GLY A 336 -9.40 -27.50 11.11
CA GLY A 336 -10.03 -27.83 12.38
C GLY A 336 -9.20 -27.53 13.63
N SER A 337 -7.94 -27.10 13.48
CA SER A 337 -7.03 -26.77 14.59
C SER A 337 -7.40 -25.45 15.29
N TYR A 338 -6.86 -25.28 16.48
CA TYR A 338 -6.91 -24.01 17.22
C TYR A 338 -5.63 -23.23 17.03
N VAL A 339 -5.76 -21.93 16.96
CA VAL A 339 -4.64 -20.95 16.90
C VAL A 339 -4.88 -19.86 17.94
N LEU A 340 -3.80 -19.26 18.40
CA LEU A 340 -3.83 -18.04 19.18
C LEU A 340 -3.72 -16.83 18.23
N ASN A 341 -4.70 -15.94 18.28
CA ASN A 341 -4.54 -14.58 17.76
C ASN A 341 -3.78 -13.79 18.83
N SER A 342 -2.48 -13.68 18.67
CA SER A 342 -1.60 -13.05 19.67
C SER A 342 -1.72 -11.53 19.71
N SER A 343 -2.20 -10.91 18.65
CA SER A 343 -2.45 -9.46 18.61
C SER A 343 -3.63 -9.05 19.51
N LYS A 344 -4.57 -9.98 19.75
CA LYS A 344 -5.80 -9.76 20.56
C LYS A 344 -5.91 -10.67 21.78
N ASP A 345 -4.92 -11.52 21.99
CA ASP A 345 -4.91 -12.55 23.05
C ASP A 345 -6.20 -13.38 23.04
N THR A 346 -6.62 -13.85 21.87
CA THR A 346 -7.85 -14.64 21.71
C THR A 346 -7.56 -15.95 21.01
N LYS A 347 -8.12 -17.05 21.53
CA LYS A 347 -8.04 -18.38 20.91
C LYS A 347 -9.17 -18.56 19.92
N GLU A 348 -8.80 -18.90 18.67
CA GLU A 348 -9.77 -19.08 17.60
C GLU A 348 -9.60 -20.48 16.95
N ARG A 349 -10.69 -20.98 16.37
CA ARG A 349 -10.69 -22.25 15.64
C ARG A 349 -10.72 -21.99 14.14
N ILE A 350 -9.76 -22.55 13.42
CA ILE A 350 -9.79 -22.59 11.96
C ILE A 350 -10.77 -23.71 11.55
N GLY A 351 -11.85 -23.33 10.89
CA GLY A 351 -12.85 -24.31 10.42
C GLY A 351 -12.34 -25.06 9.20
N ARG A 352 -12.23 -24.39 8.07
CA ARG A 352 -11.70 -24.90 6.81
C ARG A 352 -10.57 -24.03 6.31
N ILE A 353 -9.66 -24.64 5.54
CA ILE A 353 -8.57 -23.94 4.85
C ILE A 353 -8.82 -24.07 3.35
N LEU A 354 -8.71 -22.95 2.65
CA LEU A 354 -9.01 -22.85 1.23
C LEU A 354 -7.77 -22.33 0.48
N LEU A 355 -7.40 -22.98 -0.61
CA LEU A 355 -6.58 -22.37 -1.65
C LEU A 355 -7.49 -21.60 -2.58
N MET A 356 -7.11 -20.34 -2.81
CA MET A 356 -7.87 -19.45 -3.67
C MET A 356 -7.30 -19.45 -5.09
N HIS A 357 -8.19 -19.39 -6.06
CA HIS A 357 -7.87 -19.22 -7.46
C HIS A 357 -8.82 -18.16 -8.01
N ALA A 358 -8.45 -16.90 -7.79
CA ALA A 358 -9.37 -15.79 -7.95
C ALA A 358 -10.68 -16.04 -7.16
N ASN A 359 -11.82 -16.26 -7.81
CA ASN A 359 -13.08 -16.54 -7.15
C ASN A 359 -13.35 -18.05 -6.90
N ASN A 360 -12.52 -18.93 -7.46
CA ASN A 360 -12.66 -20.39 -7.25
C ASN A 360 -11.91 -20.82 -5.98
N ARG A 361 -12.44 -21.83 -5.29
CA ARG A 361 -11.96 -22.30 -3.99
C ARG A 361 -11.69 -23.80 -4.03
N THR A 362 -10.55 -24.20 -3.51
CA THR A 362 -10.22 -25.60 -3.30
C THR A 362 -9.93 -25.84 -1.82
N GLU A 363 -10.69 -26.71 -1.17
CA GLU A 363 -10.46 -27.04 0.24
C GLU A 363 -9.21 -27.92 0.37
N ILE A 364 -8.35 -27.56 1.33
CA ILE A 364 -7.14 -28.30 1.66
C ILE A 364 -7.11 -28.65 3.15
N SER A 365 -6.44 -29.77 3.47
CA SER A 365 -6.35 -30.26 4.85
C SER A 365 -5.27 -29.54 5.67
N ASP A 366 -4.19 -29.16 5.04
CA ASP A 366 -2.99 -28.65 5.71
C ASP A 366 -2.35 -27.50 4.94
N VAL A 367 -1.75 -26.57 5.68
CA VAL A 367 -0.88 -25.51 5.15
C VAL A 367 0.46 -25.56 5.83
N TYR A 368 1.47 -25.16 5.12
CA TYR A 368 2.88 -25.21 5.51
C TYR A 368 3.55 -23.84 5.38
N THR A 369 4.74 -23.73 5.94
CA THR A 369 5.59 -22.53 5.78
C THR A 369 5.64 -22.06 4.31
N GLY A 370 5.52 -20.77 4.08
CA GLY A 370 5.52 -20.14 2.75
C GLY A 370 4.18 -20.24 2.00
N ASP A 371 3.19 -20.94 2.53
CA ASP A 371 1.86 -21.00 1.90
C ASP A 371 1.06 -19.70 2.12
N ILE A 372 0.28 -19.35 1.12
CA ILE A 372 -0.74 -18.31 1.17
C ILE A 372 -2.09 -19.01 1.00
N ALA A 373 -2.97 -18.88 1.98
CA ALA A 373 -4.28 -19.54 2.01
C ALA A 373 -5.34 -18.65 2.65
N ALA A 374 -6.60 -19.07 2.59
CA ALA A 374 -7.70 -18.44 3.28
C ALA A 374 -8.30 -19.38 4.33
N ALA A 375 -8.62 -18.85 5.50
CA ALA A 375 -9.30 -19.57 6.56
C ALA A 375 -10.76 -19.16 6.68
N VAL A 376 -11.64 -20.13 6.92
CA VAL A 376 -13.04 -19.94 7.30
C VAL A 376 -13.19 -20.23 8.79
N GLY A 377 -13.93 -19.40 9.50
CA GLY A 377 -14.28 -19.65 10.91
C GLY A 377 -13.58 -18.75 11.92
N LEU A 378 -12.64 -17.92 11.50
CA LEU A 378 -12.03 -16.89 12.33
C LEU A 378 -13.01 -15.73 12.52
N LYS A 379 -13.41 -15.45 13.78
CA LYS A 379 -14.44 -14.46 14.09
C LYS A 379 -13.87 -13.10 14.49
N ASN A 380 -12.77 -13.11 15.24
CA ASN A 380 -12.19 -11.91 15.84
C ASN A 380 -10.94 -11.42 15.09
N THR A 381 -10.35 -12.26 14.24
CA THR A 381 -9.14 -11.92 13.48
C THR A 381 -9.44 -10.83 12.45
N THR A 382 -8.63 -9.78 12.47
CA THR A 382 -8.68 -8.66 11.50
C THR A 382 -7.38 -8.59 10.70
N THR A 383 -7.35 -7.74 9.68
CA THR A 383 -6.16 -7.50 8.88
C THR A 383 -5.01 -6.97 9.75
N GLY A 384 -3.83 -7.57 9.65
CA GLY A 384 -2.66 -7.24 10.45
C GLY A 384 -2.48 -8.11 11.70
N ASP A 385 -3.46 -8.94 12.06
CA ASP A 385 -3.35 -9.81 13.23
C ASP A 385 -2.39 -10.98 12.97
N THR A 386 -1.66 -11.37 14.01
CA THR A 386 -0.81 -12.56 14.01
C THR A 386 -1.55 -13.77 14.55
N LEU A 387 -1.49 -14.87 13.81
CA LEU A 387 -1.98 -16.19 14.21
C LEU A 387 -0.80 -17.09 14.52
N CYS A 388 -0.75 -17.70 15.71
CA CYS A 388 0.41 -18.50 16.12
C CYS A 388 0.04 -19.70 16.99
N ASP A 389 1.06 -20.52 17.30
CA ASP A 389 0.97 -21.61 18.27
C ASP A 389 0.77 -21.06 19.68
N GLU A 390 -0.23 -21.58 20.39
CA GLU A 390 -0.58 -21.15 21.76
C GLU A 390 0.55 -21.37 22.78
N LYS A 391 1.40 -22.37 22.57
CA LYS A 391 2.48 -22.73 23.50
C LYS A 391 3.74 -21.88 23.31
N LYS A 392 3.92 -21.32 22.12
CA LYS A 392 5.06 -20.47 21.76
C LYS A 392 4.55 -19.23 21.02
N PRO A 393 3.86 -18.32 21.72
CA PRO A 393 3.26 -17.16 21.11
C PRO A 393 4.33 -16.22 20.52
N VAL A 394 3.98 -15.57 19.43
CA VAL A 394 4.75 -14.52 18.80
C VAL A 394 3.77 -13.48 18.23
N ILE A 395 4.11 -12.22 18.33
CA ILE A 395 3.47 -11.14 17.61
C ILE A 395 4.45 -10.72 16.53
N LEU A 396 4.08 -10.93 15.28
CA LEU A 396 4.83 -10.43 14.14
C LEU A 396 4.66 -8.92 14.05
N GLU A 397 5.53 -8.27 13.29
CA GLU A 397 5.44 -6.83 13.06
C GLU A 397 4.02 -6.42 12.63
N GLN A 398 3.44 -5.44 13.31
CA GLN A 398 2.10 -4.95 13.02
C GLN A 398 2.11 -4.10 11.75
N MET A 399 1.03 -4.20 10.97
CA MET A 399 0.81 -3.32 9.83
C MET A 399 0.31 -1.96 10.32
N GLU A 400 1.01 -0.90 9.95
CA GLU A 400 0.51 0.46 10.15
C GLU A 400 -0.35 0.86 8.96
N PHE A 401 -1.50 1.46 9.23
CA PHE A 401 -2.43 1.93 8.21
C PHE A 401 -2.54 3.45 8.27
N PRO A 402 -2.47 4.13 7.11
CA PRO A 402 -2.63 5.57 7.08
C PRO A 402 -4.04 6.00 7.50
N GLU A 403 -4.13 7.16 8.09
CA GLU A 403 -5.42 7.76 8.44
C GLU A 403 -6.17 8.18 7.17
N PRO A 404 -7.51 8.00 7.14
CA PRO A 404 -8.32 8.45 6.03
C PRO A 404 -8.27 9.98 5.87
N VAL A 405 -8.38 10.46 4.64
CA VAL A 405 -8.24 11.88 4.30
C VAL A 405 -9.53 12.54 3.80
N ILE A 406 -10.51 11.75 3.37
CA ILE A 406 -11.80 12.23 2.86
C ILE A 406 -12.92 11.66 3.72
N GLU A 407 -13.95 12.49 3.97
CA GLU A 407 -15.16 12.09 4.68
C GLU A 407 -16.42 12.39 3.86
N LEU A 408 -17.39 11.47 3.93
CA LEU A 408 -18.72 11.59 3.34
C LEU A 408 -19.78 11.34 4.40
N ALA A 409 -20.84 12.15 4.40
CA ALA A 409 -22.03 11.82 5.16
C ALA A 409 -22.90 10.84 4.35
N VAL A 410 -23.35 9.77 5.01
CA VAL A 410 -24.20 8.74 4.41
C VAL A 410 -25.50 8.64 5.19
N GLU A 411 -26.63 8.84 4.51
CA GLU A 411 -27.96 8.79 5.10
C GLU A 411 -28.80 7.70 4.43
N PRO A 412 -29.42 6.76 5.19
CA PRO A 412 -30.29 5.74 4.64
C PRO A 412 -31.53 6.39 4.02
N LYS A 413 -31.99 5.91 2.88
CA LYS A 413 -33.22 6.42 2.23
C LYS A 413 -34.51 6.01 2.99
N SER A 414 -34.45 4.96 3.78
CA SER A 414 -35.58 4.48 4.57
C SER A 414 -35.14 3.97 5.95
N LYS A 415 -36.11 3.87 6.90
CA LYS A 415 -35.84 3.26 8.21
C LYS A 415 -35.42 1.77 8.10
N ALA A 416 -35.91 1.04 7.11
CA ALA A 416 -35.52 -0.35 6.88
C ALA A 416 -34.09 -0.47 6.40
N ASP A 417 -33.54 0.55 5.71
CA ASP A 417 -32.18 0.60 5.25
C ASP A 417 -31.20 0.97 6.37
N GLN A 418 -31.67 1.59 7.44
CA GLN A 418 -30.80 2.04 8.55
C GLN A 418 -30.08 0.89 9.24
N GLU A 419 -30.81 -0.19 9.59
CA GLU A 419 -30.20 -1.37 10.22
C GLU A 419 -29.26 -2.10 9.26
N LYS A 420 -29.70 -2.27 8.00
CA LYS A 420 -28.90 -2.89 6.95
C LYS A 420 -27.63 -2.10 6.67
N MET A 421 -27.73 -0.76 6.64
CA MET A 421 -26.60 0.14 6.43
C MET A 421 -25.57 -0.03 7.56
N GLY A 422 -26.00 -0.07 8.81
CA GLY A 422 -25.08 -0.31 9.94
C GLY A 422 -24.31 -1.63 9.81
N ILE A 423 -24.99 -2.71 9.43
CA ILE A 423 -24.38 -4.02 9.22
C ILE A 423 -23.41 -4.00 8.01
N ALA A 424 -23.82 -3.36 6.91
CA ALA A 424 -23.00 -3.25 5.71
C ALA A 424 -21.72 -2.45 5.98
N LEU A 425 -21.85 -1.29 6.60
CA LEU A 425 -20.72 -0.43 6.95
C LEU A 425 -19.74 -1.10 7.91
N GLN A 426 -20.28 -1.82 8.92
CA GLN A 426 -19.43 -2.59 9.84
C GLN A 426 -18.62 -3.67 9.10
N LYS A 427 -19.26 -4.45 8.21
CA LYS A 427 -18.57 -5.49 7.44
C LYS A 427 -17.51 -4.90 6.52
N LEU A 428 -17.80 -3.78 5.84
CA LEU A 428 -16.84 -3.11 4.98
C LEU A 428 -15.65 -2.56 5.80
N ALA A 429 -15.89 -2.03 7.00
CA ALA A 429 -14.83 -1.57 7.92
C ALA A 429 -13.99 -2.75 8.48
N GLU A 430 -14.56 -3.94 8.62
CA GLU A 430 -13.79 -5.13 8.99
C GLU A 430 -12.86 -5.62 7.86
N GLU A 431 -13.24 -5.39 6.60
CA GLU A 431 -12.45 -5.74 5.42
C GLU A 431 -11.32 -4.75 5.16
N ASP A 432 -11.59 -3.46 5.34
CA ASP A 432 -10.67 -2.38 5.04
C ASP A 432 -10.36 -1.53 6.27
N PRO A 433 -9.16 -1.67 6.86
CA PRO A 433 -8.77 -0.92 8.05
C PRO A 433 -8.61 0.60 7.82
N THR A 434 -8.57 1.07 6.58
CA THR A 434 -8.55 2.50 6.22
C THR A 434 -9.93 3.09 6.01
N PHE A 435 -10.95 2.25 5.99
CA PHE A 435 -12.33 2.67 5.97
C PHE A 435 -12.84 2.80 7.41
N ARG A 436 -13.20 4.00 7.81
CA ARG A 436 -13.74 4.28 9.14
C ARG A 436 -15.18 4.75 9.05
N VAL A 437 -15.95 4.36 10.06
CA VAL A 437 -17.35 4.73 10.21
C VAL A 437 -17.53 5.30 11.61
N HIS A 438 -18.08 6.49 11.71
CA HIS A 438 -18.46 7.09 12.97
C HIS A 438 -19.78 7.85 12.84
N THR A 439 -20.42 8.09 13.97
CA THR A 439 -21.61 8.94 14.03
C THR A 439 -21.18 10.28 14.59
N ASP A 440 -21.42 11.33 13.82
CA ASP A 440 -21.23 12.71 14.29
C ASP A 440 -22.19 12.98 15.43
N GLN A 441 -21.65 13.37 16.59
CA GLN A 441 -22.44 13.55 17.80
C GLN A 441 -23.34 14.78 17.78
N GLU A 442 -23.00 15.78 17.00
CA GLU A 442 -23.77 17.03 16.88
C GLU A 442 -24.88 16.89 15.86
N THR A 443 -24.59 16.32 14.69
CA THR A 443 -25.56 16.19 13.61
C THR A 443 -26.34 14.89 13.63
N GLY A 444 -25.86 13.88 14.34
CA GLY A 444 -26.40 12.52 14.34
C GLY A 444 -26.21 11.78 13.02
N GLN A 445 -25.45 12.37 12.08
CA GLN A 445 -25.17 11.76 10.78
C GLN A 445 -24.16 10.64 10.88
N THR A 446 -24.34 9.61 10.08
CA THR A 446 -23.32 8.59 9.88
C THR A 446 -22.30 9.12 8.87
N VAL A 447 -21.05 9.21 9.29
CA VAL A 447 -19.92 9.67 8.47
C VAL A 447 -19.03 8.49 8.15
N ILE A 448 -18.67 8.37 6.89
CA ILE A 448 -17.69 7.41 6.39
C ILE A 448 -16.42 8.15 5.97
N ALA A 449 -15.27 7.59 6.31
CA ALA A 449 -13.97 8.16 5.97
C ALA A 449 -13.12 7.16 5.20
N GLY A 450 -12.37 7.63 4.20
CA GLY A 450 -11.56 6.79 3.31
C GLY A 450 -10.37 7.52 2.70
N MET A 451 -9.58 6.79 1.91
CA MET A 451 -8.31 7.26 1.35
C MET A 451 -8.47 8.19 0.14
N GLY A 452 -9.61 8.16 -0.52
CA GLY A 452 -9.88 8.97 -1.70
C GLY A 452 -11.31 8.88 -2.17
N GLU A 453 -11.66 9.72 -3.16
CA GLU A 453 -13.02 9.80 -3.70
C GLU A 453 -13.44 8.46 -4.34
N LEU A 454 -12.56 7.86 -5.15
CA LEU A 454 -12.82 6.57 -5.78
C LEU A 454 -12.96 5.45 -4.74
N HIS A 455 -12.15 5.46 -3.68
CA HIS A 455 -12.25 4.49 -2.59
C HIS A 455 -13.65 4.51 -1.95
N LEU A 456 -14.12 5.68 -1.55
CA LEU A 456 -15.45 5.82 -0.94
C LEU A 456 -16.58 5.49 -1.93
N ASP A 457 -16.45 5.88 -3.20
CA ASP A 457 -17.43 5.58 -4.25
C ASP A 457 -17.57 4.05 -4.45
N VAL A 458 -16.45 3.32 -4.49
CA VAL A 458 -16.44 1.85 -4.56
C VAL A 458 -17.15 1.23 -3.36
N LEU A 459 -16.86 1.70 -2.14
CA LEU A 459 -17.47 1.15 -0.92
C LEU A 459 -18.97 1.42 -0.85
N VAL A 460 -19.41 2.60 -1.26
CA VAL A 460 -20.84 2.95 -1.34
C VAL A 460 -21.55 2.08 -2.39
N GLU A 461 -20.92 1.86 -3.53
CA GLU A 461 -21.52 1.01 -4.57
C GLU A 461 -21.54 -0.47 -4.13
N ARG A 462 -20.52 -0.95 -3.39
CA ARG A 462 -20.54 -2.27 -2.75
C ARG A 462 -21.70 -2.39 -1.73
N MET A 463 -21.89 -1.36 -0.91
CA MET A 463 -23.02 -1.33 0.03
C MET A 463 -24.35 -1.48 -0.70
N ARG A 464 -24.51 -0.85 -1.85
CA ARG A 464 -25.71 -0.92 -2.68
C ARG A 464 -25.89 -2.31 -3.33
N ARG A 465 -24.85 -2.85 -3.98
CA ARG A 465 -24.92 -4.11 -4.74
C ARG A 465 -24.89 -5.35 -3.88
N GLU A 466 -23.97 -5.42 -2.91
CA GLU A 466 -23.77 -6.61 -2.10
C GLU A 466 -24.75 -6.72 -0.93
N PHE A 467 -25.13 -5.56 -0.35
CA PHE A 467 -26.00 -5.53 0.83
C PHE A 467 -27.41 -5.03 0.57
N ASN A 468 -27.73 -4.62 -0.67
CA ASN A 468 -29.03 -4.05 -1.06
C ASN A 468 -29.44 -2.87 -0.14
N VAL A 469 -28.53 -1.94 0.09
CA VAL A 469 -28.75 -0.73 0.89
C VAL A 469 -28.65 0.49 -0.01
N ASP A 470 -29.73 1.25 -0.11
CA ASP A 470 -29.76 2.54 -0.79
C ASP A 470 -29.53 3.67 0.24
N ALA A 471 -28.57 4.54 -0.04
CA ALA A 471 -28.24 5.67 0.79
C ALA A 471 -28.07 6.95 -0.03
N ASN A 472 -28.39 8.09 0.60
CA ASN A 472 -28.03 9.40 0.09
C ASN A 472 -26.60 9.72 0.56
N ILE A 473 -25.79 10.22 -0.36
CA ILE A 473 -24.40 10.60 -0.08
C ILE A 473 -24.31 12.11 -0.01
N GLY A 474 -23.79 12.62 1.10
CA GLY A 474 -23.48 14.03 1.27
C GLY A 474 -22.24 14.44 0.48
N LYS A 475 -21.96 15.77 0.46
CA LYS A 475 -20.72 16.27 -0.13
C LYS A 475 -19.52 15.69 0.64
N PRO A 476 -18.42 15.39 -0.04
CA PRO A 476 -17.18 14.98 0.63
C PRO A 476 -16.77 16.05 1.65
N GLN A 477 -16.39 15.60 2.84
CA GLN A 477 -15.81 16.48 3.86
C GLN A 477 -14.30 16.32 3.87
N VAL A 478 -13.60 17.44 4.08
CA VAL A 478 -12.14 17.45 4.17
C VAL A 478 -11.73 17.18 5.61
N ALA A 479 -10.83 16.24 5.82
CA ALA A 479 -10.27 15.96 7.13
C ALA A 479 -9.24 17.05 7.50
N TYR A 480 -9.73 18.17 7.99
CA TYR A 480 -8.90 19.24 8.53
C TYR A 480 -8.13 18.77 9.77
N ARG A 481 -7.04 19.47 10.07
CA ARG A 481 -6.26 19.30 11.30
C ARG A 481 -6.01 20.66 11.93
N GLU A 482 -5.63 20.65 13.17
CA GLU A 482 -5.17 21.86 13.87
C GLU A 482 -3.71 21.68 14.27
N THR A 483 -2.98 22.77 14.41
CA THR A 483 -1.64 22.80 15.00
C THR A 483 -1.39 24.14 15.66
N ILE A 484 -0.25 24.32 16.28
CA ILE A 484 0.14 25.57 16.95
C ILE A 484 1.34 26.21 16.26
N ARG A 485 1.43 27.54 16.32
CA ARG A 485 2.53 28.31 15.72
C ARG A 485 3.47 28.90 16.77
N GLU A 486 3.02 29.09 17.99
CA GLU A 486 3.80 29.69 19.06
C GLU A 486 3.90 28.76 20.26
N ILE A 487 5.01 28.88 20.96
CA ILE A 487 5.23 28.19 22.22
C ILE A 487 4.37 28.85 23.29
N GLY A 488 3.63 28.05 24.04
CA GLY A 488 2.80 28.54 25.14
C GLY A 488 2.91 27.68 26.39
N ASP A 489 2.98 28.33 27.52
CA ASP A 489 2.93 27.67 28.83
C ASP A 489 1.53 27.78 29.38
N CYS A 490 0.84 26.64 29.46
CA CYS A 490 -0.60 26.56 29.72
C CYS A 490 -0.90 25.92 31.07
N GLU A 491 -1.67 26.64 31.89
CA GLU A 491 -2.19 26.14 33.17
C GLU A 491 -3.49 25.39 32.97
N GLY A 492 -3.57 24.17 33.50
CA GLY A 492 -4.81 23.41 33.61
C GLY A 492 -5.13 23.15 35.07
N LYS A 493 -6.21 23.74 35.57
CA LYS A 493 -6.59 23.62 36.99
C LYS A 493 -8.05 23.24 37.11
N TYR A 494 -8.31 22.11 37.77
CA TYR A 494 -9.65 21.63 38.04
C TYR A 494 -9.85 21.43 39.53
N ILE A 495 -10.80 22.20 40.11
CA ILE A 495 -11.21 22.11 41.49
C ILE A 495 -12.72 22.00 41.56
N LYS A 496 -13.22 20.96 42.22
CA LYS A 496 -14.65 20.79 42.48
C LYS A 496 -14.85 20.33 43.90
N GLN A 497 -15.60 21.11 44.68
CA GLN A 497 -16.05 20.75 46.02
C GLN A 497 -17.57 20.61 46.02
N SER A 498 -18.07 19.44 46.36
CA SER A 498 -19.51 19.16 46.47
C SER A 498 -19.75 18.28 47.68
N GLY A 499 -19.94 18.87 48.86
CA GLY A 499 -20.51 18.23 50.05
C GLY A 499 -19.97 16.86 50.49
N GLY A 500 -18.71 16.54 50.17
CA GLY A 500 -18.03 15.26 50.41
C GLY A 500 -16.57 15.33 49.95
N ARG A 501 -15.99 14.21 49.49
CA ARG A 501 -14.62 14.15 48.89
C ARG A 501 -14.58 15.04 47.67
N GLY A 502 -13.71 16.05 47.66
CA GLY A 502 -13.51 16.98 46.57
C GLY A 502 -12.78 16.33 45.37
N GLN A 503 -12.58 17.11 44.33
CA GLN A 503 -11.74 16.75 43.19
C GLN A 503 -10.71 17.87 42.95
N TYR A 504 -9.45 17.52 42.84
CA TYR A 504 -8.35 18.45 42.64
C TYR A 504 -7.34 17.91 41.63
N GLY A 505 -7.09 18.66 40.55
CA GLY A 505 -6.03 18.40 39.59
C GLY A 505 -5.47 19.71 39.10
N HIS A 506 -4.13 19.82 39.03
CA HIS A 506 -3.46 21.03 38.60
C HIS A 506 -2.16 20.68 37.88
N VAL A 507 -2.00 21.15 36.65
CA VAL A 507 -0.86 20.90 35.80
C VAL A 507 -0.43 22.17 35.04
N TRP A 508 0.86 22.30 34.84
CA TRP A 508 1.46 23.25 33.91
C TRP A 508 2.10 22.49 32.77
N VAL A 509 1.66 22.77 31.55
CA VAL A 509 2.13 22.11 30.35
C VAL A 509 2.61 23.13 29.36
N LYS A 510 3.87 23.01 28.97
CA LYS A 510 4.45 23.79 27.89
C LYS A 510 4.17 23.09 26.56
N PHE A 511 3.48 23.77 25.67
CA PHE A 511 3.23 23.28 24.30
C PHE A 511 4.16 23.97 23.32
N GLU A 512 4.75 23.17 22.44
CA GLU A 512 5.68 23.63 21.42
C GLU A 512 5.30 23.02 20.06
N PRO A 513 5.45 23.76 18.92
CA PRO A 513 5.32 23.16 17.60
C PRO A 513 6.33 22.04 17.42
N ASN A 514 5.90 20.90 16.85
CA ASN A 514 6.74 19.72 16.61
C ASN A 514 6.58 19.22 15.17
N PRO A 515 6.97 20.01 14.15
CA PRO A 515 6.69 19.73 12.75
C PRO A 515 7.14 18.34 12.33
N GLU A 516 6.26 17.61 11.63
CA GLU A 516 6.50 16.29 11.04
C GLU A 516 6.82 15.15 12.03
N LYS A 517 6.73 15.41 13.33
CA LYS A 517 7.01 14.40 14.37
C LYS A 517 5.77 13.95 15.15
N GLY A 518 4.62 14.51 14.81
CA GLY A 518 3.37 14.18 15.47
C GLY A 518 3.31 14.63 16.94
N TYR A 519 2.58 13.87 17.76
CA TYR A 519 2.48 14.15 19.18
C TYR A 519 3.66 13.57 19.96
N GLU A 520 4.26 14.39 20.81
CA GLU A 520 5.35 13.98 21.72
C GLU A 520 5.03 14.46 23.14
N PHE A 521 5.11 13.56 24.11
CA PHE A 521 4.97 13.89 25.52
C PHE A 521 6.32 13.80 26.23
N VAL A 522 6.64 14.83 27.03
CA VAL A 522 7.86 14.88 27.82
C VAL A 522 7.49 15.15 29.28
N ASP A 523 8.06 14.35 30.18
CA ASP A 523 7.95 14.53 31.63
C ASP A 523 9.20 15.23 32.17
N GLU A 524 9.05 16.48 32.60
CA GLU A 524 10.09 17.29 33.27
C GLU A 524 9.69 17.66 34.70
N VAL A 525 8.76 16.92 35.30
CA VAL A 525 8.30 17.19 36.68
C VAL A 525 9.42 16.98 37.70
N VAL A 526 9.70 18.01 38.48
CA VAL A 526 10.70 17.96 39.55
C VAL A 526 10.03 18.05 40.91
N GLY A 527 10.58 17.36 41.92
CA GLY A 527 10.15 17.48 43.30
C GLY A 527 8.82 16.79 43.65
N GLY A 528 8.23 16.02 42.71
CA GLY A 528 7.00 15.25 42.95
C GLY A 528 5.76 16.14 43.09
N VAL A 529 5.77 17.33 42.51
CA VAL A 529 4.61 18.26 42.50
C VAL A 529 3.38 17.67 41.81
N VAL A 530 3.60 16.78 40.86
CA VAL A 530 2.62 15.87 40.29
C VAL A 530 3.06 14.44 40.60
N PRO A 531 2.27 13.66 41.37
CA PRO A 531 2.60 12.27 41.68
C PRO A 531 2.78 11.43 40.42
N ARG A 532 3.77 10.51 40.41
CA ARG A 532 4.14 9.69 39.25
C ARG A 532 2.97 8.89 38.68
N GLU A 533 2.05 8.46 39.51
CA GLU A 533 0.85 7.71 39.12
C GLU A 533 -0.12 8.52 38.25
N TYR A 534 -0.09 9.85 38.32
CA TYR A 534 -0.95 10.72 37.51
C TYR A 534 -0.31 11.22 36.22
N ILE A 535 1.00 11.08 36.06
CA ILE A 535 1.70 11.54 34.84
C ILE A 535 1.19 10.82 33.56
N PRO A 536 1.02 9.47 33.53
CA PRO A 536 0.41 8.80 32.39
C PRO A 536 -1.06 9.20 32.15
N VAL A 537 -1.77 9.56 33.21
CA VAL A 537 -3.17 10.02 33.12
C VAL A 537 -3.25 11.41 32.49
N VAL A 538 -2.30 12.29 32.85
CA VAL A 538 -2.14 13.62 32.20
C VAL A 538 -1.85 13.46 30.71
N ASP A 539 -0.88 12.63 30.34
CA ASP A 539 -0.56 12.35 28.94
C ASP A 539 -1.81 11.87 28.16
N LYS A 540 -2.51 10.88 28.70
CA LYS A 540 -3.75 10.39 28.08
C LYS A 540 -4.83 11.47 28.00
N GLY A 541 -4.96 12.32 29.03
CA GLY A 541 -5.89 13.45 29.03
C GLY A 541 -5.55 14.51 28.00
N LEU A 542 -4.26 14.78 27.78
CA LEU A 542 -3.78 15.68 26.73
C LEU A 542 -4.12 15.11 25.35
N GLN A 543 -3.81 13.85 25.07
CA GLN A 543 -4.11 13.20 23.79
C GLN A 543 -5.60 13.23 23.45
N GLU A 544 -6.46 12.88 24.41
CA GLU A 544 -7.91 12.93 24.21
C GLU A 544 -8.44 14.36 23.97
N ALA A 545 -7.87 15.35 24.65
CA ALA A 545 -8.26 16.74 24.45
C ALA A 545 -7.76 17.30 23.12
N LEU A 546 -6.53 16.95 22.70
CA LEU A 546 -5.96 17.34 21.41
C LEU A 546 -6.73 16.71 20.23
N ALA A 547 -7.30 15.51 20.42
CA ALA A 547 -8.16 14.90 19.41
C ALA A 547 -9.44 15.69 19.14
N GLY A 548 -9.89 16.52 20.08
CA GLY A 548 -11.06 17.40 19.94
C GLY A 548 -10.73 18.79 19.39
N GLY A 549 -9.47 19.13 19.16
CA GLY A 549 -9.04 20.45 18.70
C GLY A 549 -9.33 21.59 19.69
N VAL A 550 -8.95 22.80 19.31
CA VAL A 550 -9.16 24.01 20.16
C VAL A 550 -9.82 25.18 19.43
N ILE A 551 -9.88 25.17 18.10
CA ILE A 551 -10.49 26.27 17.32
C ILE A 551 -11.68 25.85 16.47
N ALA A 552 -11.64 24.66 15.87
CA ALA A 552 -12.70 24.19 14.97
C ALA A 552 -13.15 22.74 15.26
N GLY A 553 -12.59 22.11 16.30
CA GLY A 553 -12.95 20.74 16.68
C GLY A 553 -12.21 19.66 15.90
N TYR A 554 -11.17 20.00 15.14
CA TYR A 554 -10.38 19.02 14.39
C TYR A 554 -9.15 18.54 15.17
N PRO A 555 -8.74 17.28 15.02
CA PRO A 555 -7.60 16.75 15.75
C PRO A 555 -6.33 17.59 15.54
N MET A 556 -5.62 17.87 16.64
CA MET A 556 -4.35 18.57 16.60
C MET A 556 -3.21 17.61 16.30
N ILE A 557 -2.29 18.04 15.45
CA ILE A 557 -1.06 17.31 15.07
C ILE A 557 0.16 18.18 15.31
N ASP A 558 1.32 17.53 15.34
CA ASP A 558 2.63 18.18 15.41
C ASP A 558 2.78 19.09 16.65
N VAL A 559 2.42 18.55 17.81
CA VAL A 559 2.47 19.23 19.11
C VAL A 559 3.34 18.43 20.07
N LYS A 560 4.34 19.10 20.63
CA LYS A 560 5.10 18.59 21.78
C LYS A 560 4.53 19.18 23.06
N ALA A 561 4.18 18.31 24.01
CA ALA A 561 3.65 18.66 25.31
C ALA A 561 4.67 18.30 26.42
N THR A 562 5.20 19.27 27.12
CA THR A 562 6.12 19.07 28.24
C THR A 562 5.40 19.40 29.54
N LEU A 563 5.15 18.38 30.35
CA LEU A 563 4.64 18.56 31.73
C LEU A 563 5.82 18.91 32.63
N HIS A 564 5.82 20.12 33.19
CA HIS A 564 6.96 20.59 34.00
C HIS A 564 6.62 20.99 35.40
N ASP A 565 5.35 21.33 35.68
CA ASP A 565 4.91 21.76 37.04
C ASP A 565 3.44 21.39 37.28
N GLY A 566 3.01 21.54 38.49
CA GLY A 566 1.63 21.29 38.93
C GLY A 566 1.50 21.31 40.45
N SER A 567 0.36 20.82 40.95
CA SER A 567 0.17 20.56 42.36
C SER A 567 -0.91 19.50 42.56
N TYR A 568 -0.87 18.86 43.70
CA TYR A 568 -1.88 17.87 44.13
C TYR A 568 -2.37 18.13 45.53
N HIS A 569 -3.49 17.51 45.85
CA HIS A 569 -4.07 17.53 47.19
C HIS A 569 -4.19 16.09 47.71
N GLU A 570 -3.63 15.79 48.87
CA GLU A 570 -3.52 14.42 49.41
C GLU A 570 -4.82 13.63 49.44
N VAL A 571 -5.95 14.31 49.64
CA VAL A 571 -7.28 13.69 49.80
C VAL A 571 -8.13 13.80 48.53
N ASP A 572 -8.06 14.93 47.82
CA ASP A 572 -8.99 15.27 46.72
C ASP A 572 -8.43 15.02 45.34
N SER A 573 -7.13 14.73 45.21
CA SER A 573 -6.54 14.36 43.92
C SER A 573 -6.95 12.96 43.51
N ASN A 574 -7.28 12.82 42.23
CA ASN A 574 -7.61 11.56 41.59
C ASN A 574 -7.36 11.63 40.07
N GLU A 575 -7.34 10.48 39.42
CA GLU A 575 -7.08 10.36 37.96
C GLU A 575 -8.01 11.24 37.11
N MET A 576 -9.32 11.25 37.43
CA MET A 576 -10.30 12.03 36.68
C MET A 576 -10.01 13.53 36.77
N ALA A 577 -9.61 14.02 37.96
CA ALA A 577 -9.30 15.43 38.14
C ALA A 577 -8.07 15.87 37.35
N PHE A 578 -7.01 15.04 37.29
CA PHE A 578 -5.84 15.32 36.47
C PHE A 578 -6.14 15.23 34.98
N LYS A 579 -6.97 14.30 34.56
CA LYS A 579 -7.43 14.19 33.18
C LYS A 579 -8.21 15.45 32.75
N ILE A 580 -9.10 15.96 33.58
CA ILE A 580 -9.83 17.21 33.32
C ILE A 580 -8.89 18.41 33.34
N ALA A 581 -7.94 18.46 34.27
CA ALA A 581 -6.92 19.51 34.32
C ALA A 581 -6.08 19.54 33.02
N ALA A 582 -5.66 18.39 32.52
CA ALA A 582 -4.99 18.27 31.24
C ALA A 582 -5.83 18.87 30.09
N SER A 583 -7.14 18.57 30.05
CA SER A 583 -8.03 19.15 29.05
C SER A 583 -8.16 20.67 29.14
N PHE A 584 -8.06 21.24 30.31
CA PHE A 584 -8.07 22.70 30.51
C PHE A 584 -6.79 23.36 30.05
N ALA A 585 -5.62 22.70 30.24
CA ALA A 585 -4.36 23.15 29.70
C ALA A 585 -4.40 23.20 28.16
N VAL A 586 -4.99 22.18 27.52
CA VAL A 586 -5.19 22.17 26.05
C VAL A 586 -6.11 23.31 25.60
N LYS A 587 -7.20 23.56 26.29
CA LYS A 587 -8.11 24.69 25.98
C LYS A 587 -7.41 26.04 26.03
N GLU A 588 -6.48 26.22 26.98
CA GLU A 588 -5.73 27.46 27.12
C GLU A 588 -4.76 27.72 25.97
N MET A 589 -4.41 26.68 25.18
CA MET A 589 -3.61 26.84 23.95
C MET A 589 -4.26 27.82 22.97
N LYS A 590 -5.61 27.91 22.96
CA LYS A 590 -6.33 28.88 22.11
C LYS A 590 -5.84 30.31 22.31
N ASN A 591 -5.48 30.67 23.52
CA ASN A 591 -5.07 32.01 23.91
C ASN A 591 -3.56 32.24 23.80
N LYS A 592 -2.75 31.18 23.94
CA LYS A 592 -1.29 31.30 24.13
C LYS A 592 -0.44 30.74 22.99
N CYS A 593 -0.96 29.80 22.20
CA CYS A 593 -0.14 29.05 21.25
C CYS A 593 -0.42 29.38 19.78
N LYS A 594 -1.28 30.35 19.48
CA LYS A 594 -1.74 30.69 18.12
C LYS A 594 -2.10 29.45 17.30
N PRO A 595 -3.15 28.71 17.66
CA PRO A 595 -3.57 27.55 16.89
C PRO A 595 -4.04 27.98 15.49
N VAL A 596 -3.72 27.17 14.50
CA VAL A 596 -4.09 27.35 13.09
C VAL A 596 -4.72 26.09 12.52
N LEU A 597 -5.59 26.29 11.53
CA LEU A 597 -6.22 25.21 10.79
C LEU A 597 -5.32 24.75 9.64
N LEU A 598 -5.22 23.44 9.48
CA LEU A 598 -4.47 22.79 8.41
C LEU A 598 -5.42 22.08 7.45
N GLU A 599 -5.13 22.15 6.16
CA GLU A 599 -5.81 21.41 5.12
C GLU A 599 -4.86 20.42 4.42
N PRO A 600 -5.36 19.25 3.98
CA PRO A 600 -4.54 18.30 3.24
C PRO A 600 -4.26 18.83 1.84
N ILE A 601 -2.98 18.84 1.48
CA ILE A 601 -2.47 19.18 0.16
C ILE A 601 -2.21 17.89 -0.61
N MET A 602 -2.76 17.84 -1.81
CA MET A 602 -2.60 16.72 -2.72
C MET A 602 -1.53 17.04 -3.76
N LYS A 603 -0.61 16.10 -3.97
CA LYS A 603 0.21 16.07 -5.17
C LYS A 603 -0.62 15.54 -6.31
N VAL A 604 -0.86 16.35 -7.31
CA VAL A 604 -1.71 16.05 -8.46
C VAL A 604 -0.85 15.94 -9.71
N ASP A 605 -0.83 14.76 -10.31
CA ASP A 605 -0.13 14.51 -11.57
C ASP A 605 -1.18 14.42 -12.68
N ILE A 606 -1.11 15.32 -13.64
CA ILE A 606 -2.10 15.49 -14.72
C ILE A 606 -1.42 15.23 -16.05
N VAL A 607 -1.98 14.37 -16.87
CA VAL A 607 -1.47 14.09 -18.21
C VAL A 607 -2.52 14.50 -19.23
N VAL A 608 -2.15 15.42 -20.12
CA VAL A 608 -3.05 15.95 -21.15
C VAL A 608 -2.33 16.10 -22.48
N PRO A 609 -3.03 15.97 -23.62
CA PRO A 609 -2.49 16.36 -24.90
C PRO A 609 -2.02 17.82 -24.91
N GLU A 610 -0.96 18.13 -25.64
CA GLU A 610 -0.35 19.47 -25.70
C GLU A 610 -1.35 20.58 -25.99
N GLU A 611 -2.35 20.32 -26.83
CA GLU A 611 -3.41 21.28 -27.20
C GLU A 611 -4.28 21.74 -26.03
N TYR A 612 -4.42 20.94 -24.96
CA TYR A 612 -5.21 21.27 -23.76
C TYR A 612 -4.37 21.75 -22.59
N PHE A 613 -3.05 21.69 -22.69
CA PHE A 613 -2.14 22.05 -21.59
C PHE A 613 -2.38 23.47 -21.07
N GLY A 614 -2.56 24.45 -21.96
CA GLY A 614 -2.80 25.83 -21.56
C GLY A 614 -4.08 26.00 -20.73
N THR A 615 -5.13 25.28 -21.08
CA THR A 615 -6.41 25.31 -20.35
C THR A 615 -6.26 24.71 -18.95
N VAL A 616 -5.59 23.57 -18.86
CA VAL A 616 -5.36 22.89 -17.58
C VAL A 616 -4.40 23.67 -16.69
N MET A 617 -3.34 24.24 -17.26
CA MET A 617 -2.39 25.09 -16.53
C MET A 617 -3.06 26.35 -15.97
N GLY A 618 -4.10 26.88 -16.64
CA GLY A 618 -4.91 27.98 -16.14
C GLY A 618 -5.92 27.59 -15.05
N ASP A 619 -6.40 26.34 -15.06
CA ASP A 619 -7.35 25.83 -14.07
C ASP A 619 -6.69 25.59 -12.68
N ILE A 620 -5.44 25.12 -12.64
CA ILE A 620 -4.75 24.80 -11.41
C ILE A 620 -4.65 25.97 -10.42
N PRO A 621 -4.20 27.18 -10.81
CA PRO A 621 -4.21 28.33 -9.90
C PRO A 621 -5.60 28.74 -9.45
N SER A 622 -6.63 28.57 -10.27
CA SER A 622 -8.02 28.86 -9.88
C SER A 622 -8.50 27.97 -8.73
N ARG A 623 -7.88 26.79 -8.58
CA ARG A 623 -8.07 25.84 -7.49
C ARG A 623 -7.05 26.00 -6.35
N ARG A 624 -6.47 27.17 -6.20
CA ARG A 624 -5.39 27.45 -5.23
C ARG A 624 -4.17 26.53 -5.40
N GLY A 625 -4.09 25.86 -6.55
CA GLY A 625 -2.99 24.94 -6.85
C GLY A 625 -1.71 25.65 -7.26
N ARG A 626 -0.58 25.04 -6.92
CA ARG A 626 0.76 25.52 -7.30
C ARG A 626 1.40 24.49 -8.24
N PRO A 627 1.64 24.84 -9.52
CA PRO A 627 2.41 24.00 -10.42
C PRO A 627 3.84 23.78 -9.86
N VAL A 628 4.33 22.56 -9.88
CA VAL A 628 5.66 22.17 -9.38
C VAL A 628 6.60 21.87 -10.52
N SER A 629 6.16 21.05 -11.47
CA SER A 629 6.95 20.64 -12.62
C SER A 629 6.06 20.31 -13.82
N GLN A 630 6.68 20.39 -15.00
CA GLN A 630 6.06 19.94 -16.24
C GLN A 630 7.06 19.14 -17.05
N GLU A 631 6.58 18.12 -17.73
CA GLU A 631 7.38 17.23 -18.56
C GLU A 631 6.66 16.94 -19.86
N SER A 632 7.37 17.06 -20.99
CA SER A 632 6.82 16.67 -22.28
C SER A 632 6.98 15.16 -22.50
N ARG A 633 5.90 14.48 -22.83
CA ARG A 633 5.83 13.04 -23.08
C ARG A 633 5.25 12.75 -24.44
N GLY A 634 6.08 12.82 -25.48
CA GLY A 634 5.62 12.66 -26.86
C GLY A 634 4.58 13.74 -27.22
N ASN A 635 3.35 13.33 -27.51
CA ASN A 635 2.24 14.24 -27.85
C ASN A 635 1.43 14.69 -26.61
N ALA A 636 1.89 14.38 -25.40
CA ALA A 636 1.23 14.76 -24.15
C ALA A 636 2.19 15.53 -23.26
N ILE A 637 1.63 16.31 -22.33
CA ILE A 637 2.37 17.00 -21.29
C ILE A 637 1.88 16.47 -19.93
N ALA A 638 2.82 16.08 -19.09
CA ALA A 638 2.57 15.75 -17.71
C ALA A 638 2.84 17.00 -16.84
N LEU A 639 1.86 17.41 -16.06
CA LEU A 639 1.92 18.51 -15.12
C LEU A 639 1.80 17.96 -13.70
N CYS A 640 2.76 18.27 -12.84
CA CYS A 640 2.67 18.02 -11.41
C CYS A 640 2.33 19.32 -10.68
N ALA A 641 1.33 19.29 -9.81
CA ALA A 641 0.89 20.43 -9.03
C ALA A 641 0.53 20.03 -7.59
N MET A 642 0.68 20.97 -6.66
CA MET A 642 0.19 20.84 -5.28
C MET A 642 -1.13 21.60 -5.16
N VAL A 643 -2.20 20.89 -4.81
CA VAL A 643 -3.56 21.45 -4.77
C VAL A 643 -4.26 21.03 -3.48
N PRO A 644 -4.95 21.96 -2.77
CA PRO A 644 -5.74 21.59 -1.61
C PRO A 644 -6.85 20.59 -1.99
N LEU A 645 -7.06 19.57 -1.16
CA LEU A 645 -8.09 18.54 -1.42
C LEU A 645 -9.48 19.14 -1.59
N SER A 646 -9.82 20.19 -0.83
CA SER A 646 -11.09 20.88 -0.93
C SER A 646 -11.43 21.41 -2.33
N GLU A 647 -10.41 21.71 -3.15
CA GLU A 647 -10.54 22.23 -4.50
C GLU A 647 -10.54 21.13 -5.58
N MET A 648 -10.25 19.89 -5.18
CA MET A 648 -10.17 18.76 -6.11
C MET A 648 -11.50 18.03 -6.29
N PHE A 649 -12.49 18.28 -5.45
CA PHE A 649 -13.81 17.68 -5.62
C PHE A 649 -14.44 18.05 -6.95
N GLY A 650 -14.86 17.04 -7.73
CA GLY A 650 -15.39 17.21 -9.07
C GLY A 650 -14.35 17.54 -10.15
N TYR A 651 -13.06 17.51 -9.82
CA TYR A 651 -12.00 17.80 -10.80
C TYR A 651 -11.98 16.83 -11.97
N ALA A 652 -12.27 15.55 -11.75
CA ALA A 652 -12.37 14.55 -12.82
C ALA A 652 -13.34 14.98 -13.93
N THR A 653 -14.51 15.48 -13.55
CA THR A 653 -15.52 15.99 -14.49
C THR A 653 -15.04 17.26 -15.20
N ALA A 654 -14.42 18.18 -14.47
CA ALA A 654 -13.87 19.41 -15.04
C ALA A 654 -12.74 19.11 -16.04
N LEU A 655 -11.80 18.23 -15.68
CA LEU A 655 -10.71 17.83 -16.55
C LEU A 655 -11.21 17.17 -17.83
N ARG A 656 -12.15 16.22 -17.73
CA ARG A 656 -12.75 15.55 -18.89
C ARG A 656 -13.45 16.55 -19.81
N SER A 657 -14.21 17.50 -19.25
CA SER A 657 -14.86 18.56 -20.02
C SER A 657 -13.84 19.43 -20.75
N ASN A 658 -12.78 19.85 -20.06
CA ASN A 658 -11.75 20.74 -20.59
C ASN A 658 -10.81 20.06 -21.61
N THR A 659 -10.74 18.73 -21.64
CA THR A 659 -9.83 17.95 -22.50
C THR A 659 -10.57 17.01 -23.45
N GLN A 660 -11.89 17.16 -23.60
CA GLN A 660 -12.74 16.26 -24.41
C GLN A 660 -12.56 14.78 -24.05
N GLY A 661 -12.39 14.49 -22.75
CA GLY A 661 -12.22 13.15 -22.22
C GLY A 661 -10.81 12.57 -22.34
N ARG A 662 -9.85 13.34 -22.90
CA ARG A 662 -8.46 12.85 -23.16
C ARG A 662 -7.47 13.13 -22.02
N GLY A 663 -7.86 13.94 -21.04
CA GLY A 663 -7.04 14.21 -19.86
C GLY A 663 -7.22 13.15 -18.77
N THR A 664 -6.12 12.75 -18.15
CA THR A 664 -6.11 11.89 -16.98
C THR A 664 -5.40 12.60 -15.83
N PHE A 665 -5.77 12.28 -14.61
CA PHE A 665 -5.05 12.76 -13.43
C PHE A 665 -5.01 11.70 -12.35
N GLN A 666 -4.05 11.88 -11.46
CA GLN A 666 -3.92 11.15 -10.21
C GLN A 666 -3.65 12.15 -9.11
N MET A 667 -4.12 11.87 -7.91
CA MET A 667 -3.78 12.67 -6.74
C MET A 667 -3.40 11.77 -5.59
N ILE A 668 -2.37 12.20 -4.86
CA ILE A 668 -1.83 11.50 -3.70
C ILE A 668 -1.73 12.53 -2.59
N PHE A 669 -2.11 12.15 -1.37
CA PHE A 669 -1.84 13.00 -0.21
C PHE A 669 -0.32 13.23 -0.09
N ASP A 670 0.08 14.49 0.08
CA ASP A 670 1.48 14.87 0.24
C ASP A 670 1.75 15.35 1.68
N HIS A 671 1.13 16.43 2.10
CA HIS A 671 1.31 17.00 3.44
C HIS A 671 0.10 17.84 3.85
N TYR A 672 0.13 18.33 5.09
CA TYR A 672 -0.79 19.34 5.59
C TYR A 672 -0.18 20.73 5.50
N GLU A 673 -0.97 21.71 5.06
CA GLU A 673 -0.57 23.13 4.98
C GLU A 673 -1.61 24.03 5.64
N GLU A 674 -1.17 25.21 6.10
CA GLU A 674 -2.06 26.16 6.76
C GLU A 674 -3.13 26.70 5.81
N VAL A 675 -4.37 26.63 6.25
CA VAL A 675 -5.52 27.19 5.51
C VAL A 675 -5.43 28.72 5.46
N PRO A 676 -5.63 29.36 4.31
CA PRO A 676 -5.69 30.81 4.22
C PRO A 676 -6.72 31.40 5.20
N ARG A 677 -6.35 32.49 5.85
CA ARG A 677 -7.12 33.07 6.97
C ARG A 677 -8.62 33.30 6.67
N ASN A 678 -8.94 33.80 5.48
CA ASN A 678 -10.33 34.03 5.06
C ASN A 678 -11.16 32.73 5.02
N ILE A 679 -10.54 31.64 4.53
CA ILE A 679 -11.19 30.31 4.43
C ILE A 679 -11.27 29.67 5.82
N ALA A 680 -10.20 29.77 6.60
CA ALA A 680 -10.18 29.26 7.97
C ALA A 680 -11.30 29.87 8.82
N GLU A 681 -11.53 31.19 8.73
CA GLU A 681 -12.62 31.88 9.43
C GLU A 681 -14.01 31.35 9.02
N GLU A 682 -14.21 30.99 7.75
CA GLU A 682 -15.47 30.39 7.28
C GLU A 682 -15.66 28.97 7.83
N ILE A 683 -14.58 28.17 7.84
CA ILE A 683 -14.64 26.79 8.35
C ILE A 683 -14.93 26.81 9.86
N ILE A 684 -14.24 27.66 10.63
CA ILE A 684 -14.44 27.82 12.07
C ILE A 684 -15.88 28.25 12.39
N LYS A 685 -16.44 29.17 11.61
CA LYS A 685 -17.85 29.57 11.80
C LYS A 685 -18.84 28.44 11.53
N LYS A 686 -18.54 27.55 10.56
CA LYS A 686 -19.40 26.40 10.23
C LYS A 686 -19.29 25.28 11.25
N SER A 687 -18.16 25.16 11.95
CA SER A 687 -17.96 24.16 13.00
C SER A 687 -18.66 24.47 14.32
N GLY A 688 -19.28 25.65 14.45
CA GLY A 688 -20.09 26.01 15.62
C GLY A 688 -19.28 26.41 16.87
N ASN A 689 -17.96 26.58 16.76
CA ASN A 689 -17.05 26.96 17.88
C ASN A 689 -16.71 28.45 17.88
#